data_a241cd98cdb4db9fb70e078333c9e7ac
#
_entry.id   a241cd98cdb4db9fb70e078333c9e7ac
#
_cell.length_a   1.000
_cell.length_b   1.000
_cell.length_c   1.000
_cell.angle_alpha   90.00
_cell.angle_beta   90.00
_cell.angle_gamma   90.00
#
_symmetry.space_group_name_H-M   'P 1'
#
loop_
_entity.id
_entity.type
_entity.pdbx_description
1 polymer ?
#
loop_
_entity_poly.entity_id
_entity_poly.type
_entity_poly.pdbx_seq_one_letter_code
_entity_poly.pdbx_strand_id
1 'polypeptide(L)'
;MNKAKSMASFINRRLILITILSAFIASGLSAVYTLVEFNFSVKPELLKKANAIAQSVHDDLTTAVDAGVPFDQIRGMDAYLKDSLDKYPELTFVAVTQGDTVLYKAGEVSNLDLADDKTFEKSSTQYLGASLLDRFSVVVKELPLLFESSFLGNSQQSDVFRLDIDTSGQTAGRVYVGLSATYVQSQLTDIFFDIAIVLVAVLLVCFEVVMVVVMFYISGPLEESESILKRQVKGDFSVNENVATHGTIGTFADRLNQDSRELQSRFSRLFGLLNSESALELQSRLKSIAERFRLQSRLGMRKGDIVDARIPLFVFSFAEELQKSFMPLFVEEFYEPSSWISKDVMLGLPISVFMFVIAACTPFAAKWVDRWGQKRLFLLGLIPAIGGYFGCAFATNSMDIVIARGVTALGYAVITISCQSYIAAVVTSENRAKGMSIFVGVLMTATMCGTALGGIIADRIGYQPVFLISAALAAFAGLLAWRMFSGSVNDGKKQGAKKGSIKLLAKNARFVAVTVCCAIPAKIVLTGFLYFTVPLYLVSLDASQSEIGRIMMIYSLVIIPLSPIASGIADRTKKMRELIVLGTILSGGILVSLYGEASIIKMLMAVTLMGIAHSILKAPLIACALEASEDTPEVGRTEVLGVLRTAERIGSVLGPVIVASLLAVYDFGAAMAIVGCGIIFCGVMMILFLNMPARRRGMEAEL
;
A
#
# COMPACT_ATOMS: atom_id res chain seq x y z
N MET A 1 -7.67 20.84 -32.95
CA MET A 1 -7.47 19.51 -32.39
C MET A 1 -6.51 19.48 -31.19
N ASN A 2 -5.33 20.07 -31.32
CA ASN A 2 -4.38 20.19 -30.20
C ASN A 2 -4.86 21.08 -29.02
N LYS A 3 -5.69 22.11 -29.27
CA LYS A 3 -6.17 23.02 -28.21
C LYS A 3 -7.18 22.39 -27.24
N ALA A 4 -8.08 21.49 -27.67
CA ALA A 4 -9.06 20.84 -26.77
C ALA A 4 -8.40 19.78 -25.88
N LYS A 5 -7.49 18.96 -26.44
CA LYS A 5 -6.63 18.06 -25.62
C LYS A 5 -5.75 18.83 -24.66
N SER A 6 -5.25 20.01 -25.06
CA SER A 6 -4.50 20.95 -24.23
C SER A 6 -5.37 21.51 -23.09
N MET A 7 -6.66 21.81 -23.34
CA MET A 7 -7.56 22.39 -22.34
C MET A 7 -8.01 21.37 -21.29
N ALA A 8 -8.38 20.14 -21.68
CA ALA A 8 -8.70 19.07 -20.74
C ALA A 8 -7.48 18.68 -19.89
N SER A 9 -6.28 18.57 -20.49
CA SER A 9 -5.05 18.30 -19.77
C SER A 9 -4.65 19.45 -18.85
N PHE A 10 -4.94 20.68 -19.23
CA PHE A 10 -4.67 21.88 -18.44
C PHE A 10 -5.61 21.99 -17.22
N ILE A 11 -6.91 21.70 -17.38
CA ILE A 11 -7.89 21.69 -16.29
C ILE A 11 -7.54 20.56 -15.30
N ASN A 12 -7.27 19.34 -15.80
CA ASN A 12 -6.88 18.23 -14.97
C ASN A 12 -5.58 18.53 -14.18
N ARG A 13 -4.59 19.11 -14.82
CA ARG A 13 -3.33 19.46 -14.18
C ARG A 13 -3.50 20.53 -13.08
N ARG A 14 -4.35 21.55 -13.29
CA ARG A 14 -4.65 22.56 -12.26
C ARG A 14 -5.47 21.99 -11.11
N LEU A 15 -6.47 21.19 -11.37
CA LEU A 15 -7.25 20.52 -10.31
C LEU A 15 -6.38 19.61 -9.46
N ILE A 16 -5.54 18.80 -10.10
CA ILE A 16 -4.56 17.95 -9.41
C ILE A 16 -3.62 18.80 -8.55
N LEU A 17 -3.11 19.89 -9.10
CA LEU A 17 -2.17 20.78 -8.39
C LEU A 17 -2.85 21.48 -7.20
N ILE A 18 -4.08 21.96 -7.35
CA ILE A 18 -4.86 22.53 -6.26
C ILE A 18 -5.16 21.49 -5.18
N THR A 19 -5.53 20.28 -5.57
CA THR A 19 -5.80 19.19 -4.62
C THR A 19 -4.53 18.80 -3.84
N ILE A 20 -3.40 18.67 -4.53
CA ILE A 20 -2.11 18.39 -3.89
C ILE A 20 -1.73 19.52 -2.94
N LEU A 21 -1.87 20.77 -3.37
CA LEU A 21 -1.56 21.93 -2.55
C LEU A 21 -2.47 22.04 -1.32
N SER A 22 -3.78 21.87 -1.49
CA SER A 22 -4.74 21.92 -0.37
C SER A 22 -4.51 20.77 0.61
N ALA A 23 -4.20 19.59 0.11
CA ALA A 23 -3.86 18.46 0.93
C ALA A 23 -2.52 18.69 1.67
N PHE A 24 -1.51 19.24 1.01
CA PHE A 24 -0.23 19.60 1.64
C PHE A 24 -0.40 20.65 2.74
N ILE A 25 -1.25 21.66 2.53
CA ILE A 25 -1.58 22.67 3.55
C ILE A 25 -2.33 22.04 4.72
N ALA A 26 -3.37 21.23 4.44
CA ALA A 26 -4.12 20.51 5.48
C ALA A 26 -3.19 19.60 6.30
N SER A 27 -2.23 19.01 5.62
CA SER A 27 -1.14 18.23 6.16
C SER A 27 -0.27 18.99 7.14
N GLY A 28 0.27 20.08 6.71
CA GLY A 28 1.10 20.93 7.55
C GLY A 28 0.34 21.41 8.79
N LEU A 29 -0.93 21.82 8.61
CA LEU A 29 -1.80 22.21 9.72
C LEU A 29 -2.08 21.06 10.69
N SER A 30 -2.32 19.85 10.19
CA SER A 30 -2.53 18.68 11.04
C SER A 30 -1.25 18.32 11.82
N ALA A 31 -0.09 18.34 11.17
CA ALA A 31 1.19 18.08 11.83
C ALA A 31 1.46 19.11 12.94
N VAL A 32 1.23 20.38 12.68
CA VAL A 32 1.37 21.45 13.68
C VAL A 32 0.37 21.24 14.83
N TYR A 33 -0.91 20.94 14.51
CA TYR A 33 -1.92 20.67 15.53
C TYR A 33 -1.50 19.51 16.44
N THR A 34 -0.93 18.46 15.89
CA THR A 34 -0.51 17.30 16.70
C THR A 34 0.71 17.59 17.56
N LEU A 35 1.67 18.38 17.07
CA LEU A 35 2.77 18.85 17.90
C LEU A 35 2.24 19.70 19.08
N VAL A 36 1.22 20.52 18.82
CA VAL A 36 0.51 21.27 19.88
C VAL A 36 -0.12 20.29 20.87
N GLU A 37 -0.89 19.34 20.38
CA GLU A 37 -1.60 18.37 21.23
C GLU A 37 -0.63 17.51 22.04
N PHE A 38 0.49 17.08 21.46
CA PHE A 38 1.52 16.35 22.19
C PHE A 38 2.07 17.13 23.37
N ASN A 39 2.45 18.38 23.18
CA ASN A 39 3.00 19.22 24.24
C ASN A 39 1.98 19.51 25.36
N PHE A 40 0.69 19.57 25.01
CA PHE A 40 -0.36 19.93 25.99
C PHE A 40 -1.13 18.75 26.57
N SER A 41 -1.06 17.57 25.95
CA SER A 41 -1.75 16.37 26.43
C SER A 41 -0.78 15.28 26.89
N VAL A 42 0.21 14.94 26.08
CA VAL A 42 1.11 13.79 26.34
C VAL A 42 2.22 14.16 27.33
N LYS A 43 2.88 15.31 27.16
CA LYS A 43 3.94 15.75 28.07
C LYS A 43 3.45 15.90 29.52
N PRO A 44 2.27 16.52 29.79
CA PRO A 44 1.72 16.56 31.16
C PRO A 44 1.35 15.18 31.71
N GLU A 45 0.96 14.24 30.88
CA GLU A 45 0.66 12.87 31.32
C GLU A 45 1.93 12.10 31.74
N LEU A 46 3.01 12.24 30.97
CA LEU A 46 4.33 11.73 31.33
C LEU A 46 4.83 12.36 32.65
N LEU A 47 4.62 13.66 32.84
CA LEU A 47 4.94 14.36 34.07
C LEU A 47 4.14 13.85 35.26
N LYS A 48 2.82 13.61 35.09
CA LYS A 48 1.98 13.01 36.14
C LYS A 48 2.46 11.61 36.52
N LYS A 49 2.88 10.82 35.55
CA LYS A 49 3.41 9.48 35.77
C LYS A 49 4.74 9.52 36.52
N ALA A 50 5.67 10.39 36.11
CA ALA A 50 6.92 10.62 36.81
C ALA A 50 6.71 11.11 38.26
N ASN A 51 5.72 12.02 38.48
CA ASN A 51 5.33 12.47 39.81
C ASN A 51 4.76 11.33 40.66
N ALA A 52 3.91 10.46 40.09
CA ALA A 52 3.36 9.31 40.81
C ALA A 52 4.46 8.34 41.26
N ILE A 53 5.50 8.15 40.45
CA ILE A 53 6.66 7.32 40.80
C ILE A 53 7.47 8.01 41.90
N ALA A 54 7.74 9.31 41.75
CA ALA A 54 8.45 10.09 42.79
C ALA A 54 7.69 10.03 44.13
N GLN A 55 6.35 10.10 44.08
CA GLN A 55 5.50 10.04 45.26
C GLN A 55 5.51 8.63 45.91
N SER A 56 5.52 7.57 45.11
CA SER A 56 5.68 6.20 45.65
C SER A 56 7.02 6.04 46.38
N VAL A 57 8.11 6.53 45.80
CA VAL A 57 9.44 6.51 46.45
C VAL A 57 9.44 7.37 47.73
N HIS A 58 8.79 8.54 47.68
CA HIS A 58 8.62 9.41 48.84
C HIS A 58 7.85 8.73 49.98
N ASP A 59 6.70 8.10 49.69
CA ASP A 59 5.85 7.46 50.69
C ASP A 59 6.55 6.24 51.33
N ASP A 60 7.30 5.47 50.53
CA ASP A 60 8.08 4.35 51.03
C ASP A 60 9.23 4.82 51.94
N LEU A 61 9.93 5.90 51.58
CA LEU A 61 10.96 6.52 52.39
C LEU A 61 10.41 7.11 53.68
N THR A 62 9.29 7.83 53.61
CA THR A 62 8.63 8.42 54.78
C THR A 62 8.20 7.32 55.75
N THR A 63 7.62 6.23 55.24
CA THR A 63 7.22 5.07 56.04
C THR A 63 8.43 4.42 56.76
N ALA A 64 9.58 4.31 56.12
CA ALA A 64 10.79 3.77 56.70
C ALA A 64 11.36 4.68 57.84
N VAL A 65 11.34 5.99 57.61
CA VAL A 65 11.77 6.99 58.58
C VAL A 65 10.84 7.05 59.81
N ASP A 66 9.52 7.03 59.57
CA ASP A 66 8.52 7.01 60.63
C ASP A 66 8.59 5.71 61.47
N ALA A 67 9.04 4.59 60.85
CA ALA A 67 9.35 3.35 61.56
C ALA A 67 10.65 3.40 62.37
N GLY A 68 11.36 4.54 62.41
CA GLY A 68 12.55 4.77 63.21
C GLY A 68 13.86 4.37 62.52
N VAL A 69 13.87 4.10 61.22
CA VAL A 69 15.10 3.82 60.48
C VAL A 69 15.76 5.15 60.07
N PRO A 70 17.03 5.41 60.46
CA PRO A 70 17.73 6.61 60.01
C PRO A 70 17.80 6.69 58.47
N PHE A 71 17.60 7.89 57.94
CA PHE A 71 17.49 8.12 56.48
C PHE A 71 18.72 7.68 55.69
N ASP A 72 19.92 7.73 56.30
CA ASP A 72 21.20 7.33 55.75
C ASP A 72 21.50 5.82 55.89
N GLN A 73 20.64 5.05 56.57
CA GLN A 73 20.88 3.63 56.89
C GLN A 73 19.83 2.68 56.27
N ILE A 74 18.99 3.16 55.31
CA ILE A 74 17.99 2.32 54.63
C ILE A 74 18.70 1.37 53.69
N ARG A 75 18.71 0.07 54.03
CA ARG A 75 19.37 -0.97 53.22
C ARG A 75 18.50 -1.39 52.04
N GLY A 76 19.12 -1.58 50.88
CA GLY A 76 18.44 -2.08 49.66
C GLY A 76 17.76 -1.00 48.80
N MET A 77 17.87 0.28 49.15
CA MET A 77 17.25 1.38 48.44
C MET A 77 17.79 1.50 47.00
N ASP A 78 19.09 1.35 46.78
CA ASP A 78 19.67 1.39 45.42
C ASP A 78 19.12 0.28 44.52
N ALA A 79 18.89 -0.92 45.06
CA ALA A 79 18.28 -2.02 44.32
C ALA A 79 16.79 -1.73 43.99
N TYR A 80 16.06 -1.13 44.95
CA TYR A 80 14.66 -0.70 44.75
C TYR A 80 14.54 0.41 43.71
N LEU A 81 15.40 1.42 43.78
CA LEU A 81 15.42 2.50 42.78
C LEU A 81 15.81 1.97 41.39
N LYS A 82 16.72 0.99 41.31
CA LYS A 82 17.09 0.35 40.07
C LYS A 82 15.95 -0.47 39.50
N ASP A 83 15.25 -1.27 40.29
CA ASP A 83 14.05 -2.03 39.85
C ASP A 83 12.94 -1.09 39.34
N SER A 84 12.78 0.07 40.03
CA SER A 84 11.86 1.11 39.57
C SER A 84 12.29 1.73 38.25
N LEU A 85 13.57 1.99 38.04
CA LEU A 85 14.08 2.53 36.79
C LEU A 85 13.97 1.53 35.63
N ASP A 86 14.26 0.26 35.89
CA ASP A 86 14.16 -0.83 34.89
C ASP A 86 12.70 -1.06 34.45
N LYS A 87 11.70 -0.76 35.28
CA LYS A 87 10.27 -0.85 34.96
C LYS A 87 9.73 0.35 34.16
N TYR A 88 10.38 1.50 34.26
CA TYR A 88 9.88 2.76 33.68
C TYR A 88 10.92 3.39 32.75
N PRO A 89 10.92 3.02 31.45
CA PRO A 89 11.91 3.50 30.46
C PRO A 89 11.84 5.01 30.18
N GLU A 90 10.76 5.67 30.60
CA GLU A 90 10.62 7.12 30.53
C GLU A 90 11.53 7.89 31.51
N LEU A 91 12.10 7.21 32.51
CA LEU A 91 13.00 7.82 33.48
C LEU A 91 14.47 7.61 33.11
N THR A 92 15.30 8.62 33.31
CA THR A 92 16.76 8.54 33.15
C THR A 92 17.45 8.17 34.43
N PHE A 93 16.98 8.73 35.54
CA PHE A 93 17.50 8.47 36.88
C PHE A 93 16.47 8.77 37.97
N VAL A 94 16.67 8.15 39.10
CA VAL A 94 16.00 8.50 40.35
C VAL A 94 17.10 8.64 41.41
N ALA A 95 17.11 9.76 42.12
CA ALA A 95 18.10 10.02 43.19
C ALA A 95 17.43 10.57 44.45
N VAL A 96 17.93 10.19 45.59
CA VAL A 96 17.47 10.66 46.90
C VAL A 96 18.63 11.37 47.59
N THR A 97 18.38 12.63 48.01
CA THR A 97 19.40 13.47 48.63
C THR A 97 19.01 13.86 50.05
N GLN A 98 20.01 14.09 50.91
CA GLN A 98 19.86 14.74 52.18
C GLN A 98 20.72 16.01 52.20
N GLY A 99 20.10 17.17 52.21
CA GLY A 99 20.80 18.43 51.93
C GLY A 99 21.38 18.41 50.51
N ASP A 100 22.68 18.65 50.36
CA ASP A 100 23.38 18.64 49.09
C ASP A 100 24.10 17.31 48.77
N THR A 101 23.93 16.27 49.61
CA THR A 101 24.59 14.97 49.42
C THR A 101 23.61 13.95 48.87
N VAL A 102 24.01 13.24 47.79
CA VAL A 102 23.23 12.14 47.22
C VAL A 102 23.47 10.90 48.07
N LEU A 103 22.40 10.37 48.71
CA LEU A 103 22.47 9.16 49.54
C LEU A 103 22.22 7.89 48.71
N TYR A 104 21.20 7.90 47.86
CA TYR A 104 20.81 6.75 47.03
C TYR A 104 20.60 7.20 45.61
N LYS A 105 21.00 6.38 44.63
CA LYS A 105 20.81 6.70 43.22
C LYS A 105 20.65 5.46 42.32
N ALA A 106 19.85 5.59 41.29
CA ALA A 106 19.80 4.66 40.16
C ALA A 106 19.81 5.44 38.85
N GLY A 107 20.57 4.98 37.86
CA GLY A 107 20.75 5.66 36.57
C GLY A 107 21.94 6.62 36.53
N GLU A 108 22.19 7.25 35.39
CA GLU A 108 23.27 8.18 35.15
C GLU A 108 22.95 9.58 35.71
N VAL A 109 23.50 9.88 36.85
CA VAL A 109 23.43 11.18 37.54
C VAL A 109 24.67 11.98 37.16
N SER A 110 24.82 12.39 35.92
CA SER A 110 26.07 12.97 35.43
C SER A 110 26.21 14.49 35.68
N ASN A 111 25.17 15.23 35.95
CA ASN A 111 25.19 16.66 36.34
C ASN A 111 23.87 17.01 36.99
N LEU A 112 23.75 16.74 38.30
CA LEU A 112 22.74 17.37 39.15
C LEU A 112 23.08 18.84 39.28
N ASP A 113 22.66 19.67 38.34
CA ASP A 113 22.54 21.10 38.57
C ASP A 113 21.38 21.30 39.54
N LEU A 114 21.66 21.25 40.82
CA LEU A 114 20.73 21.44 41.94
C LEU A 114 20.08 22.83 41.97
N ALA A 115 20.38 23.66 40.96
CA ALA A 115 19.95 25.05 40.87
C ALA A 115 18.65 25.25 40.11
N ASP A 116 18.14 24.25 39.36
CA ASP A 116 16.90 24.43 38.58
C ASP A 116 15.68 23.94 39.38
N ASP A 117 15.01 24.87 40.05
CA ASP A 117 13.90 24.68 40.97
C ASP A 117 12.55 24.37 40.25
N LYS A 118 12.54 23.33 39.43
CA LYS A 118 11.28 22.85 38.80
C LYS A 118 10.57 21.89 39.78
N THR A 119 9.55 22.38 40.46
CA THR A 119 8.63 21.51 41.21
C THR A 119 7.55 20.95 40.28
N PHE A 120 7.12 19.70 40.53
CA PHE A 120 6.05 19.06 39.72
C PHE A 120 4.76 19.92 39.63
N GLU A 121 4.41 20.66 40.70
CA GLU A 121 3.23 21.54 40.71
C GLU A 121 3.32 22.72 39.74
N LYS A 122 4.48 23.36 39.60
CA LYS A 122 4.67 24.49 38.69
C LYS A 122 4.61 24.08 37.22
N SER A 123 5.07 22.90 36.89
CA SER A 123 5.09 22.39 35.50
C SER A 123 3.71 21.93 35.05
N SER A 124 2.90 21.34 35.92
CA SER A 124 1.55 20.85 35.56
C SER A 124 0.54 21.96 35.37
N THR A 125 0.63 23.07 36.13
CA THR A 125 -0.28 24.23 36.05
C THR A 125 -0.02 25.10 34.83
N GLN A 126 1.16 25.11 34.25
CA GLN A 126 1.48 25.92 33.10
C GLN A 126 0.74 25.49 31.81
N TYR A 127 0.29 24.23 31.78
CA TYR A 127 -0.38 23.62 30.62
C TYR A 127 -1.92 23.56 30.74
N LEU A 128 -2.48 23.66 31.94
CA LEU A 128 -3.92 23.62 32.18
C LEU A 128 -4.52 25.04 32.12
N GLY A 129 -5.15 25.39 30.99
CA GLY A 129 -5.93 26.61 30.89
C GLY A 129 -5.55 27.56 29.74
N ALA A 130 -4.53 27.25 28.96
CA ALA A 130 -4.16 28.06 27.81
C ALA A 130 -5.20 27.98 26.67
N SER A 131 -5.56 29.13 26.10
CA SER A 131 -6.45 29.17 24.93
C SER A 131 -5.78 28.48 23.72
N LEU A 132 -6.55 28.02 22.72
CA LEU A 132 -6.02 27.39 21.52
C LEU A 132 -4.98 28.28 20.80
N LEU A 133 -5.15 29.60 20.82
CA LEU A 133 -4.23 30.57 20.24
C LEU A 133 -2.91 30.67 21.02
N ASP A 134 -2.99 30.63 22.35
CA ASP A 134 -1.79 30.64 23.21
C ASP A 134 -0.99 29.35 23.03
N ARG A 135 -1.67 28.21 22.96
CA ARG A 135 -1.08 26.90 22.67
C ARG A 135 -0.33 26.91 21.32
N PHE A 136 -0.97 27.44 20.28
CA PHE A 136 -0.39 27.56 18.96
C PHE A 136 0.84 28.50 18.95
N SER A 137 0.80 29.61 19.67
CA SER A 137 1.92 30.56 19.73
C SER A 137 3.18 29.99 20.38
N VAL A 138 2.99 29.14 21.41
CA VAL A 138 4.09 28.45 22.11
C VAL A 138 4.77 27.45 21.16
N VAL A 139 3.98 26.64 20.46
CA VAL A 139 4.52 25.65 19.54
C VAL A 139 5.24 26.27 18.36
N VAL A 140 4.71 27.36 17.80
CA VAL A 140 5.38 28.09 16.69
C VAL A 140 6.73 28.65 17.14
N LYS A 141 6.86 29.08 18.39
CA LYS A 141 8.15 29.54 18.95
C LYS A 141 9.12 28.40 19.21
N GLU A 142 8.61 27.22 19.59
CA GLU A 142 9.44 26.05 19.88
C GLU A 142 9.69 25.18 18.62
N LEU A 143 8.95 25.39 17.53
CA LEU A 143 9.09 24.62 16.28
C LEU A 143 10.52 24.52 15.74
N PRO A 144 11.33 25.60 15.71
CA PRO A 144 12.73 25.53 15.30
C PRO A 144 13.57 24.65 16.22
N LEU A 145 13.34 24.75 17.54
CA LEU A 145 14.05 23.95 18.55
C LEU A 145 13.66 22.48 18.48
N LEU A 146 12.39 22.18 18.22
CA LEU A 146 11.90 20.80 18.00
C LEU A 146 12.48 20.19 16.73
N PHE A 147 12.63 20.97 15.67
CA PHE A 147 13.28 20.52 14.42
C PHE A 147 14.78 20.29 14.61
N GLU A 148 15.49 21.18 15.27
CA GLU A 148 16.93 21.03 15.57
C GLU A 148 17.19 19.82 16.49
N SER A 149 16.40 19.66 17.54
CA SER A 149 16.57 18.52 18.46
C SER A 149 16.23 17.19 17.82
N SER A 150 15.17 17.12 16.99
CA SER A 150 14.73 15.87 16.35
C SER A 150 15.65 15.37 15.25
N PHE A 151 16.31 16.27 14.51
CA PHE A 151 17.17 15.90 13.39
C PHE A 151 18.68 15.98 13.67
N LEU A 152 19.12 16.74 14.68
CA LEU A 152 20.54 16.98 14.97
C LEU A 152 21.04 16.34 16.26
N GLY A 153 20.19 15.69 17.03
CA GLY A 153 20.59 14.81 18.15
C GLY A 153 21.30 15.52 19.33
N ASN A 154 21.04 16.79 19.58
CA ASN A 154 21.83 17.60 20.50
C ASN A 154 21.12 18.05 21.80
N SER A 155 20.14 17.31 22.29
CA SER A 155 19.53 17.62 23.60
C SER A 155 19.77 16.50 24.63
N GLN A 156 20.88 16.62 25.35
CA GLN A 156 21.19 15.77 26.52
C GLN A 156 20.63 16.33 27.84
N GLN A 157 19.71 17.28 27.81
CA GLN A 157 19.18 17.87 29.06
C GLN A 157 17.88 17.14 29.44
N SER A 158 17.97 16.24 30.41
CA SER A 158 16.80 15.60 31.05
C SER A 158 16.07 16.67 31.88
N ASP A 159 14.75 16.77 31.74
CA ASP A 159 13.93 17.57 32.65
C ASP A 159 13.99 16.91 34.05
N VAL A 160 14.55 17.60 35.04
CA VAL A 160 14.71 17.10 36.43
C VAL A 160 13.61 17.70 37.29
N PHE A 161 12.92 16.83 38.03
CA PHE A 161 11.84 17.22 38.94
C PHE A 161 12.20 16.85 40.35
N ARG A 162 11.78 17.71 41.31
CA ARG A 162 12.05 17.60 42.73
C ARG A 162 10.76 17.38 43.50
N LEU A 163 10.81 16.47 44.47
CA LEU A 163 9.83 16.28 45.53
C LEU A 163 10.50 16.36 46.89
N ASP A 164 10.05 17.26 47.75
CA ASP A 164 10.62 17.43 49.09
C ASP A 164 10.00 16.40 50.06
N ILE A 165 10.83 15.79 50.92
CA ILE A 165 10.44 14.82 51.97
C ILE A 165 10.40 15.56 53.29
N ASP A 166 9.19 15.86 53.77
CA ASP A 166 9.00 16.54 55.03
C ASP A 166 8.68 15.56 56.15
N THR A 167 9.52 15.51 57.16
CA THR A 167 9.31 14.70 58.38
C THR A 167 9.31 15.63 59.58
N SER A 168 8.26 15.60 60.40
CA SER A 168 8.12 16.41 61.64
C SER A 168 8.30 17.92 61.43
N GLY A 169 7.93 18.49 60.25
CA GLY A 169 8.00 19.94 59.99
C GLY A 169 9.38 20.45 59.56
N GLN A 170 10.32 19.57 59.26
CA GLN A 170 11.61 19.89 58.62
C GLN A 170 11.84 19.01 57.41
N THR A 171 12.42 19.56 56.36
CA THR A 171 12.75 18.81 55.14
C THR A 171 13.89 17.83 55.43
N ALA A 172 13.55 16.55 55.57
CA ALA A 172 14.49 15.48 55.88
C ALA A 172 15.34 15.09 54.67
N GLY A 173 14.79 15.23 53.46
CA GLY A 173 15.47 14.87 52.22
C GLY A 173 14.71 15.32 50.98
N ARG A 174 15.22 14.99 49.79
CA ARG A 174 14.60 15.31 48.49
C ARG A 174 14.71 14.12 47.52
N VAL A 175 13.63 13.85 46.80
CA VAL A 175 13.63 12.89 45.67
C VAL A 175 13.75 13.66 44.40
N TYR A 176 14.72 13.30 43.58
CA TYR A 176 14.91 13.83 42.23
C TYR A 176 14.60 12.74 41.23
N VAL A 177 13.80 13.08 40.22
CA VAL A 177 13.44 12.20 39.10
C VAL A 177 13.77 12.89 37.79
N GLY A 178 14.63 12.26 37.01
CA GLY A 178 14.96 12.74 35.65
C GLY A 178 14.08 12.08 34.60
N LEU A 179 13.40 12.90 33.78
CA LEU A 179 12.64 12.42 32.62
C LEU A 179 13.60 12.23 31.43
N SER A 180 13.53 11.09 30.75
CA SER A 180 14.37 10.79 29.61
C SER A 180 13.99 11.68 28.41
N ALA A 181 14.86 12.65 28.09
CA ALA A 181 14.69 13.47 26.90
C ALA A 181 14.69 12.63 25.62
N THR A 182 15.49 11.57 25.57
CA THR A 182 15.56 10.65 24.42
C THR A 182 14.26 9.86 24.26
N TYR A 183 13.62 9.43 25.33
CA TYR A 183 12.32 8.75 25.32
C TYR A 183 11.21 9.68 24.84
N VAL A 184 11.14 10.90 25.38
CA VAL A 184 10.17 11.91 24.96
C VAL A 184 10.35 12.24 23.48
N GLN A 185 11.60 12.38 23.02
CA GLN A 185 11.93 12.66 21.63
C GLN A 185 11.57 11.50 20.70
N SER A 186 11.82 10.24 21.10
CA SER A 186 11.44 9.08 20.30
C SER A 186 9.91 9.01 20.14
N GLN A 187 9.15 9.21 21.22
CA GLN A 187 7.68 9.24 21.18
C GLN A 187 7.14 10.36 20.28
N LEU A 188 7.72 11.57 20.36
CA LEU A 188 7.40 12.68 19.46
C LEU A 188 7.67 12.33 18.00
N THR A 189 8.82 11.75 17.73
CA THR A 189 9.24 11.37 16.38
C THR A 189 8.31 10.31 15.80
N ASP A 190 7.92 9.33 16.60
CA ASP A 190 6.99 8.27 16.17
C ASP A 190 5.61 8.81 15.85
N ILE A 191 5.05 9.64 16.72
CA ILE A 191 3.76 10.29 16.47
C ILE A 191 3.82 11.19 15.23
N PHE A 192 4.90 11.95 15.05
CA PHE A 192 5.09 12.78 13.87
C PHE A 192 5.12 11.96 12.58
N PHE A 193 5.86 10.84 12.55
CA PHE A 193 5.89 9.96 11.38
C PHE A 193 4.56 9.27 11.14
N ASP A 194 3.85 8.84 12.17
CA ASP A 194 2.52 8.24 12.02
C ASP A 194 1.55 9.21 11.34
N ILE A 195 1.57 10.47 11.79
CA ILE A 195 0.71 11.52 11.20
C ILE A 195 1.12 11.84 9.78
N ALA A 196 2.42 11.98 9.52
CA ALA A 196 2.90 12.23 8.16
C ALA A 196 2.46 11.13 7.19
N ILE A 197 2.45 9.88 7.65
CA ILE A 197 2.04 8.73 6.84
C ILE A 197 0.53 8.66 6.67
N VAL A 198 -0.25 8.80 7.75
CA VAL A 198 -1.72 8.90 7.65
C VAL A 198 -2.11 9.96 6.65
N LEU A 199 -1.42 11.06 6.68
CA LEU A 199 -1.61 12.20 5.82
C LEU A 199 -1.29 11.91 4.35
N VAL A 200 -0.13 11.28 4.06
CA VAL A 200 0.21 10.83 2.70
C VAL A 200 -0.83 9.82 2.22
N ALA A 201 -1.27 8.92 3.07
CA ALA A 201 -2.30 7.95 2.72
C ALA A 201 -3.65 8.62 2.43
N VAL A 202 -4.09 9.56 3.27
CA VAL A 202 -5.31 10.34 3.05
C VAL A 202 -5.21 11.17 1.76
N LEU A 203 -4.05 11.79 1.50
CA LEU A 203 -3.80 12.53 0.26
C LEU A 203 -3.94 11.65 -0.97
N LEU A 204 -3.40 10.44 -0.93
CA LEU A 204 -3.51 9.48 -2.04
C LEU A 204 -4.94 8.99 -2.24
N VAL A 205 -5.67 8.72 -1.15
CA VAL A 205 -7.10 8.38 -1.21
C VAL A 205 -7.90 9.54 -1.78
N CYS A 206 -7.67 10.76 -1.32
CA CYS A 206 -8.30 11.96 -1.87
C CYS A 206 -7.96 12.14 -3.35
N PHE A 207 -6.70 11.90 -3.75
CA PHE A 207 -6.29 11.95 -5.15
C PHE A 207 -7.04 10.93 -6.00
N GLU A 208 -7.21 9.69 -5.52
CA GLU A 208 -8.00 8.67 -6.22
C GLU A 208 -9.47 9.12 -6.37
N VAL A 209 -10.07 9.65 -5.31
CA VAL A 209 -11.45 10.16 -5.34
C VAL A 209 -11.58 11.35 -6.31
N VAL A 210 -10.68 12.31 -6.26
CA VAL A 210 -10.69 13.47 -7.17
C VAL A 210 -10.49 13.04 -8.62
N MET A 211 -9.56 12.13 -8.89
CA MET A 211 -9.35 11.59 -10.24
C MET A 211 -10.62 10.94 -10.79
N VAL A 212 -11.36 10.25 -9.95
CA VAL A 212 -12.64 9.64 -10.29
C VAL A 212 -13.68 10.71 -10.60
N VAL A 213 -13.85 11.71 -9.73
CA VAL A 213 -14.80 12.82 -9.91
C VAL A 213 -14.48 13.56 -11.22
N VAL A 214 -13.20 13.86 -11.46
CA VAL A 214 -12.76 14.53 -12.69
C VAL A 214 -13.03 13.67 -13.93
N MET A 215 -12.78 12.36 -13.89
CA MET A 215 -13.08 11.48 -15.02
C MET A 215 -14.58 11.38 -15.28
N PHE A 216 -15.39 11.30 -14.23
CA PHE A 216 -16.84 11.10 -14.35
C PHE A 216 -17.58 12.37 -14.78
N TYR A 217 -17.24 13.53 -14.22
CA TYR A 217 -17.96 14.78 -14.47
C TYR A 217 -17.34 15.65 -15.56
N ILE A 218 -16.07 15.49 -15.89
CA ILE A 218 -15.34 16.38 -16.81
C ILE A 218 -14.77 15.62 -18.00
N SER A 219 -13.86 14.69 -17.79
CA SER A 219 -13.08 14.08 -18.89
C SER A 219 -13.92 13.14 -19.76
N GLY A 220 -14.74 12.28 -19.16
CA GLY A 220 -15.61 11.36 -19.89
C GLY A 220 -16.63 12.09 -20.76
N PRO A 221 -17.47 12.98 -20.20
CA PRO A 221 -18.44 13.75 -20.97
C PRO A 221 -17.79 14.66 -22.04
N LEU A 222 -16.59 15.19 -21.78
CA LEU A 222 -15.86 16.01 -22.74
C LEU A 222 -15.37 15.20 -23.95
N GLU A 223 -14.76 14.03 -23.71
CA GLU A 223 -14.35 13.10 -24.77
C GLU A 223 -15.55 12.62 -25.60
N GLU A 224 -16.68 12.38 -24.94
CA GLU A 224 -17.92 11.98 -25.61
C GLU A 224 -18.47 13.11 -26.49
N SER A 225 -18.54 14.35 -25.97
CA SER A 225 -18.94 15.54 -26.75
C SER A 225 -18.03 15.75 -27.94
N GLU A 226 -16.71 15.64 -27.77
CA GLU A 226 -15.74 15.75 -28.87
C GLU A 226 -15.93 14.66 -29.91
N SER A 227 -16.23 13.42 -29.49
CA SER A 227 -16.48 12.30 -30.42
C SER A 227 -17.76 12.49 -31.24
N ILE A 228 -18.83 12.99 -30.59
CA ILE A 228 -20.11 13.31 -31.29
C ILE A 228 -19.88 14.42 -32.30
N LEU A 229 -19.26 15.53 -31.90
CA LEU A 229 -18.93 16.64 -32.79
C LEU A 229 -18.07 16.22 -33.98
N LYS A 230 -17.04 15.43 -33.76
CA LYS A 230 -16.17 14.92 -34.85
C LYS A 230 -16.93 14.07 -35.86
N ARG A 231 -17.91 13.28 -35.41
CA ARG A 231 -18.76 12.47 -36.27
C ARG A 231 -19.70 13.34 -37.04
N GLN A 232 -20.41 14.28 -36.38
CA GLN A 232 -21.34 15.20 -37.03
C GLN A 232 -20.65 16.05 -38.12
N VAL A 233 -19.42 16.56 -37.83
CA VAL A 233 -18.62 17.30 -38.82
C VAL A 233 -18.26 16.45 -40.05
N LYS A 234 -18.08 15.14 -39.87
CA LYS A 234 -17.88 14.20 -40.99
C LYS A 234 -19.16 13.74 -41.68
N GLY A 235 -20.29 14.26 -41.26
CA GLY A 235 -21.59 13.86 -41.77
C GLY A 235 -22.13 12.55 -41.17
N ASP A 236 -21.57 12.05 -40.09
CA ASP A 236 -22.06 10.85 -39.40
C ASP A 236 -22.98 11.28 -38.25
N PHE A 237 -24.29 11.15 -38.43
CA PHE A 237 -25.36 11.49 -37.50
C PHE A 237 -25.91 10.25 -36.76
N SER A 238 -25.07 9.23 -36.56
CA SER A 238 -25.45 8.08 -35.75
C SER A 238 -25.72 8.49 -34.31
N VAL A 239 -26.82 7.98 -33.72
CA VAL A 239 -27.26 8.29 -32.36
C VAL A 239 -26.58 7.36 -31.37
N ASN A 240 -26.03 7.94 -30.30
CA ASN A 240 -25.54 7.17 -29.18
C ASN A 240 -26.68 6.88 -28.17
N GLU A 241 -26.98 5.62 -27.86
CA GLU A 241 -28.15 5.29 -27.03
C GLU A 241 -27.97 5.66 -25.56
N ASN A 242 -26.74 5.73 -25.08
CA ASN A 242 -26.41 6.07 -23.70
C ASN A 242 -25.29 7.13 -23.64
N VAL A 243 -25.69 8.39 -23.65
CA VAL A 243 -24.77 9.52 -23.38
C VAL A 243 -24.66 9.75 -21.89
N ALA A 244 -23.46 10.07 -21.41
CA ALA A 244 -23.27 10.46 -20.00
C ALA A 244 -23.99 11.79 -19.72
N THR A 245 -25.05 11.74 -18.94
CA THR A 245 -25.91 12.92 -18.63
C THR A 245 -25.50 13.63 -17.33
N HIS A 246 -24.41 13.22 -16.70
CA HIS A 246 -24.00 13.77 -15.41
C HIS A 246 -23.20 15.08 -15.59
N GLY A 247 -23.64 16.11 -14.89
CA GLY A 247 -23.01 17.44 -14.90
C GLY A 247 -23.30 18.27 -16.16
N THR A 248 -22.85 19.53 -16.16
CA THR A 248 -23.10 20.51 -17.23
C THR A 248 -22.51 20.08 -18.58
N ILE A 249 -21.37 19.40 -18.58
CA ILE A 249 -20.74 18.89 -19.82
C ILE A 249 -21.49 17.67 -20.34
N GLY A 250 -22.01 16.81 -19.45
CA GLY A 250 -22.83 15.67 -19.85
C GLY A 250 -24.16 16.10 -20.47
N THR A 251 -24.81 17.14 -19.95
CA THR A 251 -26.02 17.71 -20.57
C THR A 251 -25.75 18.31 -21.94
N PHE A 252 -24.55 18.88 -22.16
CA PHE A 252 -24.12 19.35 -23.46
C PHE A 252 -23.93 18.19 -24.45
N ALA A 253 -23.28 17.11 -24.04
CA ALA A 253 -23.15 15.92 -24.88
C ALA A 253 -24.51 15.29 -25.25
N ASP A 254 -25.47 15.28 -24.30
CA ASP A 254 -26.81 14.79 -24.55
C ASP A 254 -27.58 15.69 -25.53
N ARG A 255 -27.46 17.02 -25.46
CA ARG A 255 -28.03 17.96 -26.42
C ARG A 255 -27.51 17.70 -27.84
N LEU A 256 -26.19 17.57 -28.02
CA LEU A 256 -25.58 17.23 -29.30
C LEU A 256 -26.12 15.89 -29.86
N ASN A 257 -26.34 14.92 -29.01
CA ASN A 257 -26.92 13.64 -29.40
C ASN A 257 -28.42 13.74 -29.69
N GLN A 258 -29.12 14.63 -28.99
CA GLN A 258 -30.53 14.94 -29.22
C GLN A 258 -30.75 15.57 -30.61
N ASP A 259 -29.86 16.46 -31.06
CA ASP A 259 -29.88 17.02 -32.41
C ASP A 259 -29.79 15.91 -33.47
N SER A 260 -28.94 14.92 -33.28
CA SER A 260 -28.86 13.74 -34.15
C SER A 260 -30.14 12.89 -34.10
N ARG A 261 -30.76 12.71 -32.93
CA ARG A 261 -32.04 11.99 -32.78
C ARG A 261 -33.16 12.72 -33.48
N GLU A 262 -33.22 14.04 -33.39
CA GLU A 262 -34.22 14.83 -34.06
C GLU A 262 -34.08 14.75 -35.59
N LEU A 263 -32.85 14.84 -36.10
CA LEU A 263 -32.57 14.67 -37.53
C LEU A 263 -33.01 13.29 -38.03
N GLN A 264 -32.68 12.22 -37.30
CA GLN A 264 -33.12 10.86 -37.61
C GLN A 264 -34.65 10.72 -37.59
N SER A 265 -35.32 11.33 -36.61
CA SER A 265 -36.79 11.29 -36.49
C SER A 265 -37.49 12.02 -37.63
N ARG A 266 -36.97 13.20 -38.03
CA ARG A 266 -37.48 13.95 -39.20
C ARG A 266 -37.27 13.16 -40.49
N PHE A 267 -36.10 12.56 -40.66
CA PHE A 267 -35.80 11.70 -41.81
C PHE A 267 -36.72 10.49 -41.85
N SER A 268 -36.97 9.79 -40.75
CA SER A 268 -37.86 8.62 -40.66
C SER A 268 -39.31 8.99 -41.01
N ARG A 269 -39.79 10.17 -40.59
CA ARG A 269 -41.12 10.67 -40.97
C ARG A 269 -41.23 10.92 -42.46
N LEU A 270 -40.24 11.58 -43.07
CA LEU A 270 -40.20 11.81 -44.52
C LEU A 270 -40.16 10.50 -45.30
N PHE A 271 -39.35 9.53 -44.83
CA PHE A 271 -39.25 8.21 -45.46
C PHE A 271 -40.57 7.43 -45.37
N GLY A 272 -41.31 7.55 -44.26
CA GLY A 272 -42.62 6.92 -44.04
C GLY A 272 -43.75 7.50 -44.92
N LEU A 273 -43.61 8.76 -45.30
CA LEU A 273 -44.59 9.39 -46.19
C LEU A 273 -44.49 8.93 -47.68
N LEU A 274 -43.40 8.27 -48.05
CA LEU A 274 -43.11 7.83 -49.43
C LEU A 274 -43.48 6.37 -49.70
N ASN A 275 -44.49 5.83 -49.03
CA ASN A 275 -44.88 4.42 -49.10
C ASN A 275 -45.79 4.07 -50.36
N SER A 276 -45.71 4.83 -51.48
CA SER A 276 -46.43 4.54 -52.71
C SER A 276 -45.51 3.95 -53.81
N GLU A 277 -46.02 3.02 -54.60
CA GLU A 277 -45.27 2.33 -55.65
C GLU A 277 -44.63 3.27 -56.70
N SER A 278 -45.12 4.49 -56.85
CA SER A 278 -44.57 5.53 -57.73
C SER A 278 -43.33 6.24 -57.22
N ALA A 279 -42.88 5.95 -56.03
CA ALA A 279 -41.76 6.64 -55.35
C ALA A 279 -40.48 5.81 -55.25
N LEU A 280 -40.33 4.68 -55.92
CA LEU A 280 -39.20 3.74 -55.81
C LEU A 280 -37.85 4.40 -56.09
N GLU A 281 -37.73 5.29 -57.07
CA GLU A 281 -36.48 5.98 -57.35
C GLU A 281 -36.13 7.00 -56.27
N LEU A 282 -37.10 7.69 -55.68
CA LEU A 282 -36.90 8.62 -54.58
C LEU A 282 -36.53 7.89 -53.32
N GLN A 283 -37.13 6.73 -53.05
CA GLN A 283 -36.75 5.85 -51.89
C GLN A 283 -35.32 5.36 -52.01
N SER A 284 -34.86 4.98 -53.21
CA SER A 284 -33.51 4.53 -53.42
C SER A 284 -32.47 5.65 -53.16
N ARG A 285 -32.76 6.86 -53.63
CA ARG A 285 -31.97 8.07 -53.41
C ARG A 285 -31.93 8.43 -51.88
N LEU A 286 -33.08 8.39 -51.23
CA LEU A 286 -33.14 8.64 -49.76
C LEU A 286 -32.41 7.56 -48.94
N LYS A 287 -32.46 6.30 -49.37
CA LYS A 287 -31.71 5.23 -48.73
C LYS A 287 -30.20 5.42 -48.88
N SER A 288 -29.72 5.85 -50.04
CA SER A 288 -28.30 6.18 -50.22
C SER A 288 -27.87 7.39 -49.38
N ILE A 289 -28.74 8.39 -49.20
CA ILE A 289 -28.48 9.51 -48.28
C ILE A 289 -28.45 9.02 -46.85
N ALA A 290 -29.40 8.16 -46.42
CA ALA A 290 -29.43 7.60 -45.08
C ALA A 290 -28.16 6.80 -44.77
N GLU A 291 -27.67 6.00 -45.73
CA GLU A 291 -26.43 5.25 -45.59
C GLU A 291 -25.19 6.17 -45.52
N ARG A 292 -25.13 7.17 -46.39
CA ARG A 292 -24.04 8.15 -46.43
C ARG A 292 -23.92 8.95 -45.14
N PHE A 293 -25.05 9.39 -44.58
CA PHE A 293 -25.10 10.19 -43.36
C PHE A 293 -25.43 9.38 -42.10
N ARG A 294 -25.52 8.06 -42.19
CA ARG A 294 -25.81 7.12 -41.09
C ARG A 294 -27.05 7.48 -40.27
N LEU A 295 -28.07 8.00 -40.96
CA LEU A 295 -29.32 8.51 -40.34
C LEU A 295 -30.22 7.44 -39.72
N GLN A 296 -29.92 6.17 -39.93
CA GLN A 296 -30.64 5.03 -39.33
C GLN A 296 -29.75 4.19 -38.40
N SER A 297 -28.49 4.57 -38.26
CA SER A 297 -27.58 3.78 -37.40
C SER A 297 -27.62 4.26 -35.97
N ARG A 298 -27.80 3.31 -35.07
CA ARG A 298 -27.64 3.50 -33.63
C ARG A 298 -26.33 2.91 -33.21
N LEU A 299 -25.54 3.66 -32.47
CA LEU A 299 -24.36 3.16 -31.82
C LEU A 299 -24.79 2.44 -30.54
N GLY A 300 -24.38 1.20 -30.40
CA GLY A 300 -24.81 0.35 -29.31
C GLY A 300 -24.46 0.89 -27.91
N MET A 301 -25.04 0.24 -26.91
CA MET A 301 -24.93 0.59 -25.49
C MET A 301 -23.53 1.06 -25.09
N ARG A 302 -23.47 2.09 -24.27
CA ARG A 302 -22.24 2.55 -23.58
C ARG A 302 -21.53 1.33 -22.96
N LYS A 303 -20.39 1.01 -23.48
CA LYS A 303 -19.44 0.18 -22.76
C LYS A 303 -19.09 0.96 -21.51
N GLY A 304 -19.33 0.45 -20.30
CA GLY A 304 -19.02 1.10 -19.02
C GLY A 304 -17.74 1.93 -19.01
N ASP A 305 -17.41 2.55 -17.90
CA ASP A 305 -16.20 3.35 -17.74
C ASP A 305 -15.17 2.58 -16.92
N ILE A 306 -13.87 2.86 -17.11
CA ILE A 306 -12.77 2.33 -16.27
C ILE A 306 -13.00 2.66 -14.79
N VAL A 307 -13.57 3.84 -14.54
CA VAL A 307 -13.89 4.35 -13.20
C VAL A 307 -14.84 3.43 -12.45
N ASP A 308 -15.77 2.79 -13.15
CA ASP A 308 -16.76 1.89 -12.55
C ASP A 308 -16.11 0.73 -11.80
N ALA A 309 -14.97 0.23 -12.29
CA ALA A 309 -14.21 -0.84 -11.62
C ALA A 309 -13.09 -0.31 -10.74
N ARG A 310 -12.58 0.89 -11.01
CA ARG A 310 -11.41 1.45 -10.33
C ARG A 310 -11.67 1.68 -8.84
N ILE A 311 -12.79 2.30 -8.48
CA ILE A 311 -13.11 2.63 -7.09
C ILE A 311 -13.39 1.37 -6.26
N PRO A 312 -14.29 0.46 -6.68
CA PRO A 312 -14.51 -0.76 -5.92
C PRO A 312 -13.24 -1.60 -5.76
N LEU A 313 -12.39 -1.64 -6.80
CA LEU A 313 -11.11 -2.32 -6.75
C LEU A 313 -10.16 -1.68 -5.73
N PHE A 314 -10.08 -0.34 -5.70
CA PHE A 314 -9.23 0.36 -4.75
C PHE A 314 -9.65 0.07 -3.31
N VAL A 315 -10.94 0.25 -2.99
CA VAL A 315 -11.46 0.04 -1.62
C VAL A 315 -11.27 -1.41 -1.18
N PHE A 316 -11.56 -2.37 -2.06
CA PHE A 316 -11.37 -3.79 -1.75
C PHE A 316 -9.88 -4.14 -1.58
N SER A 317 -9.01 -3.67 -2.47
CA SER A 317 -7.58 -3.94 -2.38
C SER A 317 -6.97 -3.25 -1.14
N PHE A 318 -7.41 -2.05 -0.82
CA PHE A 318 -6.99 -1.35 0.39
C PHE A 318 -7.36 -2.14 1.66
N ALA A 319 -8.58 -2.70 1.72
CA ALA A 319 -9.02 -3.58 2.81
C ALA A 319 -8.12 -4.81 2.97
N GLU A 320 -7.69 -5.41 1.85
CA GLU A 320 -6.79 -6.58 1.86
C GLU A 320 -5.36 -6.21 2.29
N GLU A 321 -4.89 -5.03 1.93
CA GLU A 321 -3.51 -4.62 2.22
C GLU A 321 -3.29 -4.19 3.68
N LEU A 322 -4.35 -3.85 4.44
CA LEU A 322 -4.26 -3.45 5.85
C LEU A 322 -3.56 -4.49 6.75
N GLN A 323 -3.71 -5.76 6.45
CA GLN A 323 -3.21 -6.86 7.29
C GLN A 323 -1.79 -7.34 6.93
N LYS A 324 -1.19 -6.82 5.85
CA LYS A 324 0.10 -7.34 5.37
C LYS A 324 1.29 -7.01 6.26
N SER A 325 1.25 -5.91 6.96
CA SER A 325 2.34 -5.46 7.83
C SER A 325 2.51 -6.32 9.09
N PHE A 326 1.44 -6.93 9.56
CA PHE A 326 1.44 -7.66 10.83
C PHE A 326 1.01 -9.14 10.72
N MET A 327 0.73 -9.66 9.53
CA MET A 327 0.21 -11.03 9.37
C MET A 327 1.06 -12.11 10.06
N PRO A 328 2.40 -12.15 9.91
CA PRO A 328 3.21 -13.15 10.62
C PRO A 328 3.09 -13.03 12.13
N LEU A 329 3.03 -11.81 12.65
CA LEU A 329 2.98 -11.51 14.07
C LEU A 329 1.63 -11.88 14.67
N PHE A 330 0.55 -11.65 13.95
CA PHE A 330 -0.79 -12.09 14.34
C PHE A 330 -0.88 -13.61 14.45
N VAL A 331 -0.22 -14.36 13.55
CA VAL A 331 -0.15 -15.82 13.63
C VAL A 331 0.67 -16.27 14.84
N GLU A 332 1.71 -15.53 15.20
CA GLU A 332 2.57 -15.81 16.34
C GLU A 332 1.83 -15.81 17.66
N GLU A 333 0.87 -14.89 17.87
CA GLU A 333 0.03 -14.83 19.07
C GLU A 333 -0.78 -16.13 19.31
N PHE A 334 -1.12 -16.85 18.25
CA PHE A 334 -1.94 -18.07 18.31
C PHE A 334 -1.13 -19.35 18.10
N TYR A 335 0.22 -19.25 18.06
CA TYR A 335 1.04 -20.44 17.84
C TYR A 335 1.20 -21.27 19.11
N GLU A 336 0.79 -22.53 19.04
CA GLU A 336 0.99 -23.51 20.10
C GLU A 336 2.16 -24.47 19.74
N PRO A 337 3.13 -24.67 20.66
CA PRO A 337 4.33 -25.49 20.38
C PRO A 337 4.07 -26.97 20.11
N SER A 338 2.85 -27.46 20.34
CA SER A 338 2.47 -28.87 20.13
C SER A 338 2.24 -29.25 18.67
N SER A 339 2.35 -28.30 17.72
CA SER A 339 2.10 -28.58 16.32
C SER A 339 3.29 -29.31 15.68
N TRP A 340 2.98 -30.22 14.74
CA TRP A 340 3.95 -30.94 13.92
C TRP A 340 4.62 -30.04 12.83
N ILE A 341 4.29 -28.75 12.83
CA ILE A 341 4.86 -27.71 11.96
C ILE A 341 5.72 -26.79 12.83
N SER A 342 6.94 -26.47 12.39
CA SER A 342 7.79 -25.51 13.09
C SER A 342 7.16 -24.13 13.14
N LYS A 343 7.48 -23.35 14.18
CA LYS A 343 6.96 -22.00 14.37
C LYS A 343 7.15 -21.13 13.11
N ASP A 344 8.38 -21.08 12.60
CA ASP A 344 8.73 -20.22 11.46
C ASP A 344 7.92 -20.56 10.21
N VAL A 345 7.71 -21.86 9.94
CA VAL A 345 6.88 -22.32 8.81
C VAL A 345 5.42 -21.92 9.02
N MET A 346 4.89 -22.07 10.25
CA MET A 346 3.51 -21.67 10.56
C MET A 346 3.30 -20.17 10.33
N LEU A 347 4.25 -19.32 10.71
CA LEU A 347 4.17 -17.86 10.50
C LEU A 347 4.09 -17.47 9.02
N GLY A 348 4.75 -18.21 8.13
CA GLY A 348 4.72 -17.98 6.69
C GLY A 348 3.55 -18.62 5.94
N LEU A 349 2.91 -19.61 6.57
CA LEU A 349 1.89 -20.45 5.91
C LEU A 349 0.66 -19.67 5.42
N PRO A 350 0.07 -18.71 6.17
CA PRO A 350 -1.07 -17.93 5.69
C PRO A 350 -0.78 -17.15 4.42
N ILE A 351 0.44 -16.58 4.28
CA ILE A 351 0.87 -15.85 3.08
C ILE A 351 1.00 -16.81 1.90
N SER A 352 1.61 -17.96 2.12
CA SER A 352 1.82 -18.98 1.08
C SER A 352 0.52 -19.60 0.62
N VAL A 353 -0.38 -19.97 1.54
CA VAL A 353 -1.72 -20.51 1.22
C VAL A 353 -2.55 -19.47 0.47
N PHE A 354 -2.53 -18.22 0.89
CA PHE A 354 -3.20 -17.12 0.21
C PHE A 354 -2.73 -17.02 -1.25
N MET A 355 -1.42 -17.00 -1.50
CA MET A 355 -0.85 -16.92 -2.84
C MET A 355 -1.12 -18.18 -3.67
N PHE A 356 -1.10 -19.36 -3.05
CA PHE A 356 -1.41 -20.63 -3.69
C PHE A 356 -2.86 -20.68 -4.18
N VAL A 357 -3.80 -20.33 -3.31
CA VAL A 357 -5.23 -20.31 -3.65
C VAL A 357 -5.51 -19.32 -4.78
N ILE A 358 -4.91 -18.12 -4.76
CA ILE A 358 -5.03 -17.18 -5.89
C ILE A 358 -4.49 -17.82 -7.18
N ALA A 359 -3.31 -18.44 -7.13
CA ALA A 359 -2.72 -19.08 -8.32
C ALA A 359 -3.65 -20.18 -8.89
N ALA A 360 -4.17 -21.04 -8.02
CA ALA A 360 -5.06 -22.12 -8.40
C ALA A 360 -6.42 -21.62 -8.93
N CYS A 361 -6.98 -20.56 -8.32
CA CYS A 361 -8.31 -20.07 -8.68
C CYS A 361 -8.36 -19.14 -9.90
N THR A 362 -7.26 -18.45 -10.21
CA THR A 362 -7.20 -17.46 -11.31
C THR A 362 -7.69 -18.04 -12.65
N PRO A 363 -7.30 -19.24 -13.11
CA PRO A 363 -7.78 -19.79 -14.37
C PRO A 363 -9.28 -20.11 -14.40
N PHE A 364 -9.84 -20.49 -13.24
CA PHE A 364 -11.27 -20.77 -13.09
C PHE A 364 -12.06 -19.46 -13.02
N ALA A 365 -11.58 -18.47 -12.28
CA ALA A 365 -12.19 -17.16 -12.15
C ALA A 365 -12.37 -16.49 -13.53
N ALA A 366 -11.38 -16.59 -14.42
CA ALA A 366 -11.47 -16.09 -15.78
C ALA A 366 -12.64 -16.75 -16.58
N LYS A 367 -12.82 -18.06 -16.46
CA LYS A 367 -13.96 -18.77 -17.09
C LYS A 367 -15.31 -18.38 -16.47
N TRP A 368 -15.34 -18.15 -15.16
CA TRP A 368 -16.56 -17.74 -14.46
C TRP A 368 -16.99 -16.32 -14.83
N VAL A 369 -16.02 -15.40 -15.07
CA VAL A 369 -16.30 -14.06 -15.60
C VAL A 369 -17.05 -14.14 -16.94
N ASP A 370 -16.58 -15.01 -17.84
CA ASP A 370 -17.20 -15.21 -19.15
C ASP A 370 -18.65 -15.75 -19.03
N ARG A 371 -18.93 -16.57 -17.99
CA ARG A 371 -20.24 -17.21 -17.81
C ARG A 371 -21.23 -16.36 -17.04
N TRP A 372 -20.80 -15.69 -15.98
CA TRP A 372 -21.70 -14.99 -15.05
C TRP A 372 -21.62 -13.46 -15.17
N GLY A 373 -20.64 -12.94 -15.90
CA GLY A 373 -20.37 -11.52 -16.06
C GLY A 373 -19.62 -10.90 -14.88
N GLN A 374 -18.98 -9.78 -15.15
CA GLN A 374 -18.04 -9.14 -14.22
C GLN A 374 -18.70 -8.67 -12.92
N LYS A 375 -19.87 -7.99 -13.03
CA LYS A 375 -20.59 -7.45 -11.86
C LYS A 375 -21.00 -8.53 -10.86
N ARG A 376 -21.67 -9.58 -11.38
CA ARG A 376 -22.16 -10.68 -10.53
C ARG A 376 -21.01 -11.41 -9.87
N LEU A 377 -19.93 -11.63 -10.63
CA LEU A 377 -18.79 -12.34 -10.12
C LEU A 377 -18.03 -11.53 -9.05
N PHE A 378 -17.92 -10.21 -9.20
CA PHE A 378 -17.39 -9.34 -8.15
C PHE A 378 -18.16 -9.50 -6.84
N LEU A 379 -19.50 -9.41 -6.90
CA LEU A 379 -20.36 -9.51 -5.72
C LEU A 379 -20.29 -10.91 -5.08
N LEU A 380 -20.24 -11.99 -5.87
CA LEU A 380 -20.08 -13.35 -5.36
C LEU A 380 -18.72 -13.55 -4.69
N GLY A 381 -17.65 -12.91 -5.21
CA GLY A 381 -16.32 -12.98 -4.62
C GLY A 381 -16.21 -12.30 -3.25
N LEU A 382 -17.11 -11.36 -2.93
CA LEU A 382 -17.13 -10.73 -1.62
C LEU A 382 -17.56 -11.68 -0.49
N ILE A 383 -18.38 -12.68 -0.79
CA ILE A 383 -18.86 -13.62 0.22
C ILE A 383 -17.69 -14.35 0.89
N PRO A 384 -16.81 -15.04 0.14
CA PRO A 384 -15.65 -15.68 0.76
C PRO A 384 -14.63 -14.65 1.29
N ALA A 385 -14.46 -13.47 0.66
CA ALA A 385 -13.54 -12.48 1.16
C ALA A 385 -13.95 -11.97 2.56
N ILE A 386 -15.19 -11.55 2.71
CA ILE A 386 -15.73 -11.06 3.99
C ILE A 386 -15.77 -12.20 5.02
N GLY A 387 -16.19 -13.40 4.62
CA GLY A 387 -16.18 -14.59 5.50
C GLY A 387 -14.78 -14.92 6.01
N GLY A 388 -13.75 -14.78 5.17
CA GLY A 388 -12.37 -14.98 5.57
C GLY A 388 -11.85 -13.88 6.52
N TYR A 389 -12.24 -12.62 6.33
CA TYR A 389 -11.90 -11.56 7.29
C TYR A 389 -12.54 -11.79 8.65
N PHE A 390 -13.81 -12.17 8.70
CA PHE A 390 -14.44 -12.60 9.96
C PHE A 390 -13.76 -13.82 10.56
N GLY A 391 -13.38 -14.81 9.74
CA GLY A 391 -12.63 -15.96 10.19
C GLY A 391 -11.30 -15.59 10.85
N CYS A 392 -10.56 -14.61 10.30
CA CYS A 392 -9.35 -14.10 10.93
C CYS A 392 -9.64 -13.31 12.22
N ALA A 393 -10.71 -12.48 12.24
CA ALA A 393 -11.06 -11.67 13.41
C ALA A 393 -11.45 -12.52 14.63
N PHE A 394 -12.05 -13.68 14.41
CA PHE A 394 -12.51 -14.61 15.45
C PHE A 394 -11.69 -15.91 15.51
N ALA A 395 -10.48 -15.90 14.96
CA ALA A 395 -9.59 -17.05 15.03
C ALA A 395 -9.22 -17.38 16.48
N THR A 396 -9.17 -18.67 16.80
CA THR A 396 -8.80 -19.18 18.12
C THR A 396 -7.45 -19.89 18.11
N ASN A 397 -6.96 -20.26 16.93
CA ASN A 397 -5.66 -20.90 16.75
C ASN A 397 -5.02 -20.48 15.41
N SER A 398 -3.74 -20.73 15.25
CA SER A 398 -2.99 -20.37 14.04
C SER A 398 -3.48 -21.05 12.77
N MET A 399 -4.04 -22.26 12.87
CA MET A 399 -4.61 -22.97 11.71
C MET A 399 -5.91 -22.34 11.21
N ASP A 400 -6.74 -21.77 12.11
CA ASP A 400 -7.94 -21.03 11.73
C ASP A 400 -7.58 -19.85 10.85
N ILE A 401 -6.48 -19.15 11.19
CA ILE A 401 -5.96 -18.02 10.39
C ILE A 401 -5.54 -18.49 9.00
N VAL A 402 -4.84 -19.63 8.90
CA VAL A 402 -4.41 -20.19 7.61
C VAL A 402 -5.62 -20.52 6.73
N ILE A 403 -6.64 -21.16 7.29
CA ILE A 403 -7.88 -21.53 6.58
C ILE A 403 -8.64 -20.27 6.16
N ALA A 404 -8.82 -19.31 7.08
CA ALA A 404 -9.51 -18.06 6.82
C ALA A 404 -8.80 -17.24 5.72
N ARG A 405 -7.47 -17.22 5.71
CA ARG A 405 -6.66 -16.61 4.63
C ARG A 405 -6.86 -17.30 3.29
N GLY A 406 -6.95 -18.63 3.29
CA GLY A 406 -7.30 -19.40 2.09
C GLY A 406 -8.69 -19.04 1.55
N VAL A 407 -9.68 -18.89 2.43
CA VAL A 407 -11.04 -18.45 2.05
C VAL A 407 -11.03 -17.00 1.52
N THR A 408 -10.33 -16.09 2.18
CA THR A 408 -10.15 -14.70 1.68
C THR A 408 -9.53 -14.69 0.29
N ALA A 409 -8.54 -15.53 0.03
CA ALA A 409 -7.83 -15.62 -1.24
C ALA A 409 -8.74 -16.04 -2.41
N LEU A 410 -9.74 -16.90 -2.17
CA LEU A 410 -10.77 -17.23 -3.16
C LEU A 410 -11.52 -15.98 -3.61
N GLY A 411 -11.97 -15.18 -2.64
CA GLY A 411 -12.65 -13.91 -2.91
C GLY A 411 -11.75 -12.94 -3.67
N TYR A 412 -10.53 -12.76 -3.21
CA TYR A 412 -9.55 -11.87 -3.85
C TYR A 412 -9.25 -12.24 -5.30
N ALA A 413 -9.06 -13.52 -5.60
CA ALA A 413 -8.81 -14.00 -6.97
C ALA A 413 -9.98 -13.67 -7.89
N VAL A 414 -11.21 -13.92 -7.44
CA VAL A 414 -12.42 -13.70 -8.20
C VAL A 414 -12.66 -12.20 -8.45
N ILE A 415 -12.52 -11.37 -7.41
CA ILE A 415 -12.75 -9.92 -7.48
C ILE A 415 -11.73 -9.24 -8.39
N THR A 416 -10.44 -9.55 -8.22
CA THR A 416 -9.38 -8.92 -9.02
C THR A 416 -9.48 -9.28 -10.50
N ILE A 417 -9.78 -10.54 -10.83
CA ILE A 417 -10.00 -10.97 -12.22
C ILE A 417 -11.26 -10.33 -12.81
N SER A 418 -12.32 -10.19 -12.01
CA SER A 418 -13.55 -9.51 -12.42
C SER A 418 -13.28 -8.06 -12.82
N CYS A 419 -12.56 -7.30 -11.98
CA CYS A 419 -12.18 -5.91 -12.27
C CYS A 419 -11.24 -5.81 -13.47
N GLN A 420 -10.23 -6.68 -13.55
CA GLN A 420 -9.29 -6.73 -14.67
C GLN A 420 -10.02 -6.99 -16.00
N SER A 421 -10.94 -7.95 -16.01
CA SER A 421 -11.75 -8.27 -17.17
C SER A 421 -12.68 -7.12 -17.56
N TYR A 422 -13.30 -6.44 -16.58
CA TYR A 422 -14.16 -5.28 -16.83
C TYR A 422 -13.36 -4.14 -17.48
N ILE A 423 -12.21 -3.79 -16.92
CA ILE A 423 -11.33 -2.74 -17.48
C ILE A 423 -10.87 -3.11 -18.90
N ALA A 424 -10.50 -4.37 -19.13
CA ALA A 424 -10.09 -4.85 -20.45
C ALA A 424 -11.22 -4.80 -21.49
N ALA A 425 -12.48 -4.99 -21.06
CA ALA A 425 -13.65 -4.96 -21.93
C ALA A 425 -14.13 -3.54 -22.26
N VAL A 426 -13.95 -2.59 -21.34
CA VAL A 426 -14.35 -1.20 -21.50
C VAL A 426 -13.39 -0.42 -22.40
N VAL A 427 -12.10 -0.77 -22.37
CA VAL A 427 -11.05 -0.05 -23.09
C VAL A 427 -10.90 -0.57 -24.53
N THR A 428 -10.72 0.35 -25.48
CA THR A 428 -10.42 -0.01 -26.87
C THR A 428 -9.08 -0.73 -26.99
N SER A 429 -8.91 -1.56 -28.03
CA SER A 429 -7.68 -2.31 -28.28
C SER A 429 -6.40 -1.44 -28.27
N GLU A 430 -6.50 -0.22 -28.78
CA GLU A 430 -5.40 0.76 -28.82
C GLU A 430 -5.00 1.29 -27.43
N ASN A 431 -5.96 1.38 -26.50
CA ASN A 431 -5.75 1.91 -25.14
C ASN A 431 -5.64 0.82 -24.07
N ARG A 432 -5.59 -0.45 -24.44
CA ARG A 432 -5.58 -1.59 -23.50
C ARG A 432 -4.41 -1.54 -22.52
N ALA A 433 -3.22 -1.14 -22.99
CA ALA A 433 -2.05 -0.95 -22.13
C ALA A 433 -2.29 0.15 -21.08
N LYS A 434 -2.93 1.26 -21.45
CA LYS A 434 -3.29 2.35 -20.53
C LYS A 434 -4.30 1.88 -19.48
N GLY A 435 -5.32 1.10 -19.86
CA GLY A 435 -6.28 0.52 -18.92
C GLY A 435 -5.62 -0.41 -17.91
N MET A 436 -4.70 -1.27 -18.37
CA MET A 436 -3.96 -2.17 -17.50
C MET A 436 -2.98 -1.43 -16.57
N SER A 437 -2.38 -0.34 -17.00
CA SER A 437 -1.54 0.49 -16.13
C SER A 437 -2.35 1.16 -15.02
N ILE A 438 -3.58 1.57 -15.30
CA ILE A 438 -4.50 2.10 -14.28
C ILE A 438 -4.84 1.01 -13.25
N PHE A 439 -5.17 -0.20 -13.70
CA PHE A 439 -5.42 -1.34 -12.80
C PHE A 439 -4.24 -1.60 -11.85
N VAL A 440 -3.02 -1.65 -12.38
CA VAL A 440 -1.81 -1.85 -11.57
C VAL A 440 -1.55 -0.66 -10.64
N GLY A 441 -1.77 0.56 -11.10
CA GLY A 441 -1.63 1.77 -10.29
C GLY A 441 -2.54 1.76 -9.08
N VAL A 442 -3.80 1.38 -9.25
CA VAL A 442 -4.77 1.23 -8.15
C VAL A 442 -4.29 0.23 -7.10
N LEU A 443 -3.81 -0.94 -7.53
CA LEU A 443 -3.28 -1.95 -6.62
C LEU A 443 -2.06 -1.43 -5.84
N MET A 444 -1.14 -0.73 -6.51
CA MET A 444 0.07 -0.19 -5.86
C MET A 444 -0.28 0.91 -4.85
N THR A 445 -1.21 1.80 -5.17
CA THR A 445 -1.69 2.83 -4.23
C THR A 445 -2.38 2.19 -3.03
N ALA A 446 -3.22 1.17 -3.26
CA ALA A 446 -3.87 0.42 -2.18
C ALA A 446 -2.84 -0.27 -1.27
N THR A 447 -1.81 -0.90 -1.85
CA THR A 447 -0.72 -1.53 -1.08
C THR A 447 0.02 -0.51 -0.24
N MET A 448 0.39 0.63 -0.81
CA MET A 448 1.13 1.68 -0.11
C MET A 448 0.34 2.22 1.09
N CYS A 449 -0.93 2.59 0.88
CA CYS A 449 -1.78 3.11 1.95
C CYS A 449 -2.15 2.03 2.97
N GLY A 450 -2.49 0.83 2.49
CA GLY A 450 -2.98 -0.26 3.32
C GLY A 450 -1.92 -0.78 4.29
N THR A 451 -0.70 -1.03 3.83
CA THR A 451 0.37 -1.53 4.71
C THR A 451 0.72 -0.55 5.82
N ALA A 452 0.79 0.73 5.51
CA ALA A 452 1.11 1.77 6.49
C ALA A 452 -0.02 1.98 7.50
N LEU A 453 -1.25 2.23 7.01
CA LEU A 453 -2.41 2.43 7.88
C LEU A 453 -2.75 1.17 8.69
N GLY A 454 -2.55 -0.01 8.10
CA GLY A 454 -2.76 -1.28 8.79
C GLY A 454 -1.84 -1.45 9.99
N GLY A 455 -0.55 -1.10 9.86
CA GLY A 455 0.39 -1.11 10.97
C GLY A 455 -0.01 -0.13 12.08
N ILE A 456 -0.33 1.12 11.72
CA ILE A 456 -0.76 2.16 12.68
C ILE A 456 -2.06 1.77 13.41
N ILE A 457 -3.04 1.23 12.69
CA ILE A 457 -4.31 0.81 13.29
C ILE A 457 -4.06 -0.40 14.21
N ALA A 458 -3.27 -1.37 13.78
CA ALA A 458 -2.94 -2.55 14.58
C ALA A 458 -2.20 -2.18 15.87
N ASP A 459 -1.30 -1.20 15.83
CA ASP A 459 -0.58 -0.68 16.97
C ASP A 459 -1.50 0.00 18.01
N ARG A 460 -2.55 0.70 17.54
CA ARG A 460 -3.46 1.46 18.39
C ARG A 460 -4.62 0.66 18.97
N ILE A 461 -5.19 -0.28 18.22
CA ILE A 461 -6.41 -1.01 18.59
C ILE A 461 -6.28 -2.53 18.50
N GLY A 462 -5.07 -3.05 18.19
CA GLY A 462 -4.79 -4.48 18.04
C GLY A 462 -5.13 -5.05 16.65
N TYR A 463 -4.77 -6.31 16.42
CA TYR A 463 -4.87 -6.95 15.10
C TYR A 463 -6.31 -7.31 14.70
N GLN A 464 -7.09 -7.86 15.63
CA GLN A 464 -8.45 -8.36 15.34
C GLN A 464 -9.40 -7.28 14.78
N PRO A 465 -9.46 -6.05 15.34
CA PRO A 465 -10.30 -4.97 14.80
C PRO A 465 -9.94 -4.59 13.35
N VAL A 466 -8.67 -4.72 12.94
CA VAL A 466 -8.25 -4.43 11.56
C VAL A 466 -8.96 -5.36 10.57
N PHE A 467 -9.16 -6.62 10.90
CA PHE A 467 -9.91 -7.56 10.05
C PHE A 467 -11.40 -7.19 9.96
N LEU A 468 -11.99 -6.70 11.05
CA LEU A 468 -13.38 -6.20 11.04
C LEU A 468 -13.52 -4.95 10.16
N ILE A 469 -12.55 -4.03 10.23
CA ILE A 469 -12.47 -2.87 9.33
C ILE A 469 -12.32 -3.34 7.88
N SER A 470 -11.47 -4.33 7.61
CA SER A 470 -11.32 -4.92 6.27
C SER A 470 -12.63 -5.53 5.75
N ALA A 471 -13.38 -6.22 6.60
CA ALA A 471 -14.70 -6.78 6.25
C ALA A 471 -15.72 -5.67 5.91
N ALA A 472 -15.76 -4.59 6.71
CA ALA A 472 -16.63 -3.44 6.46
C ALA A 472 -16.27 -2.72 5.15
N LEU A 473 -14.98 -2.50 4.89
CA LEU A 473 -14.49 -1.90 3.65
C LEU A 473 -14.79 -2.80 2.44
N ALA A 474 -14.64 -4.11 2.55
CA ALA A 474 -15.02 -5.05 1.49
C ALA A 474 -16.52 -5.01 1.20
N ALA A 475 -17.37 -4.94 2.24
CA ALA A 475 -18.81 -4.76 2.06
C ALA A 475 -19.14 -3.43 1.37
N PHE A 476 -18.46 -2.35 1.75
CA PHE A 476 -18.59 -1.04 1.11
C PHE A 476 -18.15 -1.07 -0.35
N ALA A 477 -17.03 -1.74 -0.68
CA ALA A 477 -16.61 -1.99 -2.06
C ALA A 477 -17.69 -2.73 -2.87
N GLY A 478 -18.40 -3.66 -2.23
CA GLY A 478 -19.55 -4.37 -2.81
C GLY A 478 -20.72 -3.44 -3.15
N LEU A 479 -21.06 -2.54 -2.23
CA LEU A 479 -22.10 -1.54 -2.46
C LEU A 479 -21.74 -0.62 -3.62
N LEU A 480 -20.50 -0.17 -3.70
CA LEU A 480 -19.98 0.64 -4.80
C LEU A 480 -20.03 -0.13 -6.14
N ALA A 481 -19.56 -1.38 -6.16
CA ALA A 481 -19.61 -2.22 -7.35
C ALA A 481 -21.04 -2.49 -7.81
N TRP A 482 -21.96 -2.74 -6.87
CA TRP A 482 -23.38 -2.93 -7.18
C TRP A 482 -23.99 -1.71 -7.87
N ARG A 483 -23.59 -0.50 -7.45
CA ARG A 483 -24.10 0.77 -7.98
C ARG A 483 -23.39 1.21 -9.27
N MET A 484 -22.07 1.01 -9.36
CA MET A 484 -21.24 1.59 -10.43
C MET A 484 -21.07 0.65 -11.62
N PHE A 485 -20.94 -0.67 -11.42
CA PHE A 485 -20.77 -1.56 -12.58
C PHE A 485 -21.99 -1.53 -13.49
N SER A 486 -21.77 -1.12 -14.73
CA SER A 486 -22.75 -1.25 -15.81
C SER A 486 -23.05 -2.74 -16.02
N GLY A 487 -24.31 -3.07 -16.39
CA GLY A 487 -24.69 -4.44 -16.69
C GLY A 487 -23.77 -5.07 -17.73
N SER A 488 -23.70 -6.42 -17.80
CA SER A 488 -22.70 -7.19 -18.54
C SER A 488 -22.26 -6.53 -19.84
N VAL A 489 -21.01 -6.11 -19.88
CA VAL A 489 -20.36 -5.68 -21.11
C VAL A 489 -20.12 -6.97 -21.90
N ASN A 490 -21.07 -7.34 -22.76
CA ASN A 490 -20.91 -8.46 -23.66
C ASN A 490 -19.79 -8.11 -24.64
N ASP A 491 -18.66 -8.78 -24.49
CA ASP A 491 -17.62 -8.80 -25.52
C ASP A 491 -18.24 -9.34 -26.81
N GLY A 492 -18.43 -8.44 -27.79
CA GLY A 492 -18.74 -8.85 -29.12
C GLY A 492 -17.65 -9.82 -29.61
N LYS A 493 -18.07 -11.05 -29.89
CA LYS A 493 -17.33 -12.12 -30.56
C LYS A 493 -15.89 -12.29 -30.08
N LYS A 494 -15.67 -13.28 -29.23
CA LYS A 494 -14.33 -13.90 -29.06
C LYS A 494 -13.73 -14.13 -30.45
N GLN A 495 -12.73 -13.35 -30.84
CA GLN A 495 -11.76 -13.86 -31.80
C GLN A 495 -11.18 -15.10 -31.15
N GLY A 496 -11.48 -16.25 -31.73
CA GLY A 496 -10.94 -17.53 -31.28
C GLY A 496 -9.42 -17.43 -31.24
N ALA A 497 -8.88 -17.20 -30.06
CA ALA A 497 -7.46 -17.35 -29.84
C ALA A 497 -7.15 -18.78 -30.24
N LYS A 498 -6.33 -18.97 -31.27
CA LYS A 498 -5.74 -20.27 -31.58
C LYS A 498 -5.11 -20.73 -30.27
N LYS A 499 -5.60 -21.83 -29.70
CA LYS A 499 -5.04 -22.45 -28.50
C LYS A 499 -3.64 -22.95 -28.87
N GLY A 500 -2.65 -22.05 -28.84
CA GLY A 500 -1.25 -22.45 -28.88
C GLY A 500 -0.96 -23.29 -27.64
N SER A 501 -0.27 -24.41 -27.84
CA SER A 501 0.02 -25.29 -26.72
C SER A 501 0.97 -24.60 -25.76
N ILE A 502 0.54 -24.33 -24.52
CA ILE A 502 1.40 -23.83 -23.40
C ILE A 502 2.69 -24.65 -23.28
N LYS A 503 2.68 -25.93 -23.68
CA LYS A 503 3.85 -26.81 -23.74
C LYS A 503 4.96 -26.28 -24.68
N LEU A 504 4.61 -25.46 -25.68
CA LEU A 504 5.59 -24.84 -26.58
C LEU A 504 6.41 -23.76 -25.86
N LEU A 505 5.78 -22.97 -24.99
CA LEU A 505 6.50 -21.97 -24.16
C LEU A 505 7.46 -22.65 -23.17
N ALA A 506 7.08 -23.78 -22.59
CA ALA A 506 7.95 -24.54 -21.71
C ALA A 506 9.19 -25.13 -22.43
N LYS A 507 9.15 -25.27 -23.78
CA LYS A 507 10.30 -25.68 -24.60
C LYS A 507 11.15 -24.50 -25.07
N ASN A 508 10.65 -23.28 -24.94
CA ASN A 508 11.40 -22.08 -25.32
C ASN A 508 12.40 -21.70 -24.21
N ALA A 509 13.67 -22.04 -24.42
CA ALA A 509 14.73 -21.85 -23.42
C ALA A 509 14.88 -20.38 -22.97
N ARG A 510 14.66 -19.40 -23.87
CA ARG A 510 14.74 -17.97 -23.53
C ARG A 510 13.61 -17.54 -22.62
N PHE A 511 12.38 -17.94 -22.95
CA PHE A 511 11.22 -17.65 -22.12
C PHE A 511 11.33 -18.30 -20.73
N VAL A 512 11.78 -19.57 -20.69
CA VAL A 512 12.01 -20.29 -19.44
C VAL A 512 13.10 -19.61 -18.62
N ALA A 513 14.22 -19.18 -19.25
CA ALA A 513 15.30 -18.48 -18.56
C ALA A 513 14.81 -17.16 -17.92
N VAL A 514 14.08 -16.30 -18.67
CA VAL A 514 13.48 -15.06 -18.13
C VAL A 514 12.55 -15.36 -16.96
N THR A 515 11.75 -16.41 -17.09
CA THR A 515 10.75 -16.77 -16.08
C THR A 515 11.40 -17.34 -14.83
N VAL A 516 12.31 -18.33 -14.96
CA VAL A 516 12.92 -19.04 -13.83
C VAL A 516 14.04 -18.22 -13.18
N CYS A 517 14.83 -17.49 -13.96
CA CYS A 517 15.97 -16.75 -13.42
C CYS A 517 15.63 -15.32 -12.96
N CYS A 518 14.51 -14.73 -13.43
CA CYS A 518 14.17 -13.36 -13.07
C CYS A 518 12.77 -13.22 -12.45
N ALA A 519 11.72 -13.75 -13.10
CA ALA A 519 10.34 -13.54 -12.66
C ALA A 519 10.02 -14.23 -11.33
N ILE A 520 10.36 -15.51 -11.20
CA ILE A 520 10.16 -16.30 -9.98
C ILE A 520 11.00 -15.74 -8.82
N PRO A 521 12.32 -15.50 -8.96
CA PRO A 521 13.14 -14.91 -7.90
C PRO A 521 12.63 -13.56 -7.41
N ALA A 522 12.23 -12.67 -8.30
CA ALA A 522 11.68 -11.37 -7.92
C ALA A 522 10.44 -11.50 -7.01
N LYS A 523 9.63 -12.54 -7.20
CA LYS A 523 8.46 -12.80 -6.37
C LYS A 523 8.79 -13.51 -5.07
N ILE A 524 9.79 -14.38 -5.07
CA ILE A 524 10.35 -14.96 -3.84
C ILE A 524 10.82 -13.84 -2.90
N VAL A 525 11.58 -12.88 -3.45
CA VAL A 525 12.02 -11.71 -2.67
C VAL A 525 10.85 -10.90 -2.16
N LEU A 526 9.87 -10.60 -3.00
CA LEU A 526 8.74 -9.76 -2.59
C LEU A 526 7.96 -10.38 -1.41
N THR A 527 7.63 -11.66 -1.49
CA THR A 527 6.79 -12.31 -0.49
C THR A 527 7.60 -12.86 0.69
N GLY A 528 8.78 -13.44 0.42
CA GLY A 528 9.65 -13.98 1.45
C GLY A 528 10.37 -12.89 2.25
N PHE A 529 10.91 -11.87 1.59
CA PHE A 529 11.59 -10.78 2.28
C PHE A 529 10.60 -9.73 2.78
N LEU A 530 9.86 -9.03 1.89
CA LEU A 530 9.08 -7.86 2.29
C LEU A 530 7.88 -8.21 3.17
N TYR A 531 7.11 -9.27 2.84
CA TYR A 531 5.87 -9.58 3.56
C TYR A 531 6.05 -10.58 4.70
N PHE A 532 7.16 -11.31 4.73
CA PHE A 532 7.41 -12.30 5.77
C PHE A 532 8.57 -11.90 6.67
N THR A 533 9.78 -11.69 6.11
CA THR A 533 10.98 -11.43 6.93
C THR A 533 10.99 -10.05 7.58
N VAL A 534 10.61 -8.99 6.83
CA VAL A 534 10.69 -7.61 7.33
C VAL A 534 9.89 -7.42 8.62
N PRO A 535 8.61 -7.85 8.73
CA PRO A 535 7.87 -7.73 9.98
C PRO A 535 8.55 -8.48 11.15
N LEU A 536 8.92 -9.74 10.95
CA LEU A 536 9.54 -10.56 11.99
C LEU A 536 10.89 -10.01 12.46
N TYR A 537 11.72 -9.57 11.52
CA TYR A 537 13.02 -9.00 11.83
C TYR A 537 12.92 -7.68 12.61
N LEU A 538 11.99 -6.81 12.22
CA LEU A 538 11.81 -5.53 12.90
C LEU A 538 11.25 -5.70 14.31
N VAL A 539 10.36 -6.67 14.54
CA VAL A 539 9.89 -6.98 15.90
C VAL A 539 11.04 -7.53 16.77
N SER A 540 11.95 -8.32 16.22
CA SER A 540 13.14 -8.77 16.97
C SER A 540 14.08 -7.62 17.36
N LEU A 541 13.87 -6.42 16.82
CA LEU A 541 14.56 -5.17 17.16
C LEU A 541 13.67 -4.22 17.96
N ASP A 542 12.60 -4.72 18.58
CA ASP A 542 11.62 -3.96 19.37
C ASP A 542 10.88 -2.83 18.59
N ALA A 543 10.80 -2.94 17.26
CA ALA A 543 10.07 -1.98 16.45
C ALA A 543 8.55 -2.12 16.63
N SER A 544 7.85 -1.00 16.69
CA SER A 544 6.38 -0.96 16.77
C SER A 544 5.70 -1.41 15.46
N GLN A 545 4.42 -1.79 15.55
CA GLN A 545 3.64 -2.15 14.35
C GLN A 545 3.53 -0.97 13.36
N SER A 546 3.47 0.25 13.88
CA SER A 546 3.51 1.49 13.12
C SER A 546 4.81 1.61 12.33
N GLU A 547 5.97 1.38 12.96
CA GLU A 547 7.28 1.43 12.30
C GLU A 547 7.41 0.36 11.20
N ILE A 548 6.95 -0.85 11.45
CA ILE A 548 6.92 -1.92 10.46
C ILE A 548 6.10 -1.50 9.24
N GLY A 549 4.90 -0.99 9.45
CA GLY A 549 4.04 -0.50 8.38
C GLY A 549 4.68 0.64 7.58
N ARG A 550 5.35 1.59 8.28
CA ARG A 550 6.12 2.70 7.69
C ARG A 550 7.23 2.21 6.78
N ILE A 551 8.06 1.29 7.27
CA ILE A 551 9.20 0.74 6.51
C ILE A 551 8.70 -0.02 5.27
N MET A 552 7.67 -0.85 5.42
CA MET A 552 7.10 -1.60 4.29
C MET A 552 6.48 -0.69 3.23
N MET A 553 5.86 0.43 3.63
CA MET A 553 5.29 1.42 2.70
C MET A 553 6.35 2.02 1.76
N ILE A 554 7.58 2.23 2.25
CA ILE A 554 8.67 2.85 1.48
C ILE A 554 8.96 2.08 0.20
N TYR A 555 8.86 0.74 0.22
CA TYR A 555 8.99 -0.06 -0.99
C TYR A 555 8.04 0.39 -2.12
N SER A 556 6.77 0.59 -1.80
CA SER A 556 5.76 1.03 -2.78
C SER A 556 5.93 2.52 -3.13
N LEU A 557 6.31 3.35 -2.16
CA LEU A 557 6.59 4.77 -2.36
C LEU A 557 7.72 5.00 -3.37
N VAL A 558 8.74 4.16 -3.33
CA VAL A 558 9.89 4.19 -4.26
C VAL A 558 9.52 3.63 -5.63
N ILE A 559 8.78 2.52 -5.68
CA ILE A 559 8.46 1.83 -6.95
C ILE A 559 7.53 2.65 -7.85
N ILE A 560 6.56 3.36 -7.27
CA ILE A 560 5.55 4.11 -8.03
C ILE A 560 6.19 5.16 -8.95
N PRO A 561 7.04 6.09 -8.49
CA PRO A 561 7.66 7.09 -9.35
C PRO A 561 8.81 6.54 -10.21
N LEU A 562 9.57 5.56 -9.70
CA LEU A 562 10.75 5.06 -10.41
C LEU A 562 10.41 4.07 -11.53
N SER A 563 9.31 3.32 -11.43
CA SER A 563 8.95 2.33 -12.46
C SER A 563 8.69 2.96 -13.86
N PRO A 564 7.98 4.10 -14.01
CA PRO A 564 7.87 4.79 -15.30
C PRO A 564 9.22 5.32 -15.83
N ILE A 565 10.09 5.79 -14.93
CA ILE A 565 11.42 6.29 -15.29
C ILE A 565 12.29 5.12 -15.81
N ALA A 566 12.31 4.01 -15.10
CA ALA A 566 13.03 2.79 -15.49
C ALA A 566 12.51 2.23 -16.83
N SER A 567 11.20 2.24 -17.05
CA SER A 567 10.59 1.88 -18.34
C SER A 567 11.04 2.81 -19.46
N GLY A 568 11.04 4.13 -19.22
CA GLY A 568 11.53 5.10 -20.20
C GLY A 568 13.01 4.95 -20.54
N ILE A 569 13.85 4.58 -19.56
CA ILE A 569 15.27 4.25 -19.80
C ILE A 569 15.37 2.97 -20.62
N ALA A 570 14.62 1.93 -20.29
CA ALA A 570 14.61 0.67 -21.03
C ALA A 570 14.23 0.86 -22.52
N ASP A 571 13.20 1.67 -22.78
CA ASP A 571 12.72 1.98 -24.13
C ASP A 571 13.76 2.77 -24.95
N ARG A 572 14.46 3.72 -24.31
CA ARG A 572 15.49 4.55 -24.96
C ARG A 572 16.77 3.79 -25.24
N THR A 573 17.23 2.99 -24.28
CA THR A 573 18.50 2.26 -24.38
C THR A 573 18.37 0.95 -25.16
N LYS A 574 17.16 0.41 -25.28
CA LYS A 574 16.85 -0.94 -25.83
C LYS A 574 17.60 -2.08 -25.11
N LYS A 575 18.12 -1.82 -23.89
CA LYS A 575 18.89 -2.77 -23.07
C LYS A 575 17.99 -3.42 -22.00
N MET A 576 16.83 -3.93 -22.42
CA MET A 576 15.84 -4.50 -21.50
C MET A 576 16.39 -5.72 -20.75
N ARG A 577 17.21 -6.54 -21.43
CA ARG A 577 17.78 -7.78 -20.89
C ARG A 577 18.82 -7.50 -19.81
N GLU A 578 19.68 -6.53 -20.05
CA GLU A 578 20.71 -6.12 -19.08
C GLU A 578 20.06 -5.51 -17.83
N LEU A 579 18.97 -4.76 -18.00
CA LEU A 579 18.25 -4.17 -16.88
C LEU A 579 17.58 -5.22 -15.97
N ILE A 580 16.98 -6.28 -16.53
CA ILE A 580 16.40 -7.36 -15.70
C ILE A 580 17.47 -8.13 -14.94
N VAL A 581 18.62 -8.36 -15.56
CA VAL A 581 19.76 -8.99 -14.89
C VAL A 581 20.30 -8.11 -13.77
N LEU A 582 20.51 -6.82 -14.06
CA LEU A 582 20.98 -5.85 -13.06
C LEU A 582 20.02 -5.79 -11.87
N GLY A 583 18.71 -5.67 -12.12
CA GLY A 583 17.70 -5.65 -11.06
C GLY A 583 17.65 -6.93 -10.23
N THR A 584 17.85 -8.09 -10.85
CA THR A 584 17.91 -9.38 -10.18
C THR A 584 19.16 -9.50 -9.30
N ILE A 585 20.34 -9.19 -9.84
CA ILE A 585 21.61 -9.25 -9.09
C ILE A 585 21.60 -8.24 -7.94
N LEU A 586 21.11 -7.02 -8.19
CA LEU A 586 21.00 -5.99 -7.17
C LEU A 586 20.09 -6.45 -6.02
N SER A 587 18.92 -7.05 -6.34
CA SER A 587 18.01 -7.61 -5.33
C SER A 587 18.68 -8.67 -4.46
N GLY A 588 19.45 -9.57 -5.06
CA GLY A 588 20.22 -10.57 -4.33
C GLY A 588 21.34 -9.95 -3.48
N GLY A 589 22.08 -8.96 -4.01
CA GLY A 589 23.13 -8.24 -3.29
C GLY A 589 22.61 -7.50 -2.04
N ILE A 590 21.41 -6.90 -2.15
CA ILE A 590 20.73 -6.26 -1.02
C ILE A 590 20.45 -7.28 0.10
N LEU A 591 19.97 -8.47 -0.24
CA LEU A 591 19.72 -9.51 0.76
C LEU A 591 21.02 -10.00 1.42
N VAL A 592 22.09 -10.16 0.64
CA VAL A 592 23.43 -10.53 1.17
C VAL A 592 23.95 -9.45 2.12
N SER A 593 23.69 -8.17 1.85
CA SER A 593 24.13 -7.06 2.72
C SER A 593 23.49 -7.07 4.11
N LEU A 594 22.40 -7.82 4.29
CA LEU A 594 21.75 -7.97 5.60
C LEU A 594 22.52 -8.91 6.55
N TYR A 595 23.55 -9.61 6.07
CA TYR A 595 24.43 -10.41 6.91
C TYR A 595 25.16 -9.53 7.94
N GLY A 596 25.27 -10.00 9.18
CA GLY A 596 25.97 -9.30 10.28
C GLY A 596 25.01 -8.58 11.23
N GLU A 597 25.47 -7.48 11.83
CA GLU A 597 24.73 -6.78 12.89
C GLU A 597 23.32 -6.31 12.46
N ALA A 598 22.38 -6.51 13.35
CA ALA A 598 20.99 -6.15 13.18
C ALA A 598 20.79 -4.63 13.42
N SER A 599 20.02 -3.96 12.56
CA SER A 599 19.69 -2.53 12.71
C SER A 599 18.44 -2.17 11.91
N ILE A 600 17.56 -1.36 12.49
CA ILE A 600 16.37 -0.79 11.84
C ILE A 600 16.78 0.03 10.60
N ILE A 601 17.85 0.83 10.71
CA ILE A 601 18.35 1.66 9.60
C ILE A 601 18.80 0.78 8.43
N LYS A 602 19.48 -0.32 8.72
CA LYS A 602 19.92 -1.29 7.69
C LYS A 602 18.74 -1.92 6.97
N MET A 603 17.67 -2.26 7.70
CA MET A 603 16.44 -2.78 7.11
C MET A 603 15.72 -1.72 6.27
N LEU A 604 15.62 -0.48 6.75
CA LEU A 604 15.07 0.65 6.02
C LEU A 604 15.80 0.87 4.67
N MET A 605 17.13 0.86 4.70
CA MET A 605 17.95 0.96 3.49
C MET A 605 17.73 -0.23 2.55
N ALA A 606 17.65 -1.44 3.08
CA ALA A 606 17.40 -2.65 2.28
C ALA A 606 16.03 -2.60 1.58
N VAL A 607 14.97 -2.21 2.29
CA VAL A 607 13.62 -2.06 1.71
C VAL A 607 13.59 -0.97 0.63
N THR A 608 14.25 0.18 0.87
CA THR A 608 14.37 1.29 -0.09
C THR A 608 15.09 0.86 -1.36
N LEU A 609 16.27 0.26 -1.22
CA LEU A 609 17.07 -0.23 -2.34
C LEU A 609 16.37 -1.35 -3.09
N MET A 610 15.61 -2.21 -2.38
CA MET A 610 14.78 -3.25 -3.00
C MET A 610 13.68 -2.65 -3.87
N GLY A 611 13.06 -1.55 -3.44
CA GLY A 611 12.11 -0.78 -4.25
C GLY A 611 12.75 -0.27 -5.56
N ILE A 612 13.98 0.22 -5.50
CA ILE A 612 14.77 0.66 -6.67
C ILE A 612 15.07 -0.53 -7.60
N ALA A 613 15.61 -1.63 -7.05
CA ALA A 613 15.96 -2.83 -7.82
C ALA A 613 14.74 -3.41 -8.54
N HIS A 614 13.61 -3.51 -7.86
CA HIS A 614 12.36 -3.99 -8.45
C HIS A 614 11.74 -3.00 -9.44
N SER A 615 11.97 -1.70 -9.32
CA SER A 615 11.56 -0.71 -10.33
C SER A 615 12.27 -0.93 -11.65
N ILE A 616 13.59 -1.22 -11.59
CA ILE A 616 14.43 -1.49 -12.76
C ILE A 616 14.02 -2.82 -13.42
N LEU A 617 13.60 -3.82 -12.62
CA LEU A 617 13.30 -5.17 -13.09
C LEU A 617 11.90 -5.32 -13.69
N LYS A 618 10.85 -4.79 -13.03
CA LYS A 618 9.44 -5.15 -13.33
C LYS A 618 8.96 -4.75 -14.72
N ALA A 619 9.30 -3.54 -15.19
CA ALA A 619 8.82 -3.06 -16.48
C ALA A 619 9.51 -3.77 -17.65
N PRO A 620 10.85 -3.88 -17.68
CA PRO A 620 11.55 -4.63 -18.74
C PRO A 620 11.24 -6.13 -18.72
N LEU A 621 10.92 -6.73 -17.56
CA LEU A 621 10.62 -8.17 -17.45
C LEU A 621 9.49 -8.61 -18.38
N ILE A 622 8.38 -7.85 -18.41
CA ILE A 622 7.23 -8.15 -19.25
C ILE A 622 7.61 -8.05 -20.72
N ALA A 623 8.38 -7.02 -21.09
CA ALA A 623 8.85 -6.80 -22.45
C ALA A 623 9.79 -7.92 -22.93
N CYS A 624 10.76 -8.32 -22.08
CA CYS A 624 11.65 -9.44 -22.35
C CYS A 624 10.94 -10.78 -22.48
N ALA A 625 9.91 -11.03 -21.67
CA ALA A 625 9.13 -12.26 -21.79
C ALA A 625 8.36 -12.32 -23.11
N LEU A 626 7.82 -11.18 -23.56
CA LEU A 626 7.16 -11.09 -24.87
C LEU A 626 8.14 -11.22 -26.03
N GLU A 627 9.31 -10.57 -25.95
CA GLU A 627 10.39 -10.72 -26.96
C GLU A 627 10.89 -12.16 -27.04
N ALA A 628 11.11 -12.81 -25.89
CA ALA A 628 11.51 -14.21 -25.85
C ALA A 628 10.47 -15.17 -26.46
N SER A 629 9.19 -14.76 -26.46
CA SER A 629 8.11 -15.55 -27.06
C SER A 629 7.99 -15.40 -28.58
N GLU A 630 8.69 -14.45 -29.20
CA GLU A 630 8.70 -14.29 -30.66
C GLU A 630 9.27 -15.51 -31.38
N ASP A 631 10.11 -16.31 -30.72
CA ASP A 631 10.57 -17.61 -31.23
C ASP A 631 9.45 -18.68 -31.27
N THR A 632 8.26 -18.39 -30.74
CA THR A 632 7.09 -19.28 -30.71
C THR A 632 5.81 -18.52 -31.14
N PRO A 633 5.70 -18.11 -32.42
CA PRO A 633 4.60 -17.25 -32.90
C PRO A 633 3.22 -17.92 -32.84
N GLU A 634 3.17 -19.23 -32.62
CA GLU A 634 1.95 -20.01 -32.45
C GLU A 634 1.23 -19.68 -31.14
N VAL A 635 1.93 -19.11 -30.16
CA VAL A 635 1.39 -18.74 -28.85
C VAL A 635 1.06 -17.24 -28.81
N GLY A 636 -0.19 -16.91 -28.51
CA GLY A 636 -0.64 -15.52 -28.46
C GLY A 636 -0.01 -14.76 -27.30
N ARG A 637 0.24 -13.43 -27.48
CA ARG A 637 0.80 -12.55 -26.43
C ARG A 637 0.05 -12.63 -25.09
N THR A 638 -1.25 -12.82 -25.13
CA THR A 638 -2.10 -12.95 -23.91
C THR A 638 -1.78 -14.26 -23.16
N GLU A 639 -1.53 -15.34 -23.90
CA GLU A 639 -1.16 -16.64 -23.29
C GLU A 639 0.24 -16.58 -22.67
N VAL A 640 1.19 -15.91 -23.33
CA VAL A 640 2.54 -15.69 -22.80
C VAL A 640 2.49 -14.94 -21.45
N LEU A 641 1.73 -13.84 -21.40
CA LEU A 641 1.55 -13.09 -20.17
C LEU A 641 0.84 -13.90 -19.08
N GLY A 642 -0.12 -14.75 -19.48
CA GLY A 642 -0.81 -15.66 -18.56
C GLY A 642 0.16 -16.66 -17.90
N VAL A 643 1.03 -17.28 -18.70
CA VAL A 643 2.06 -18.23 -18.19
C VAL A 643 3.08 -17.51 -17.31
N LEU A 644 3.55 -16.33 -17.70
CA LEU A 644 4.45 -15.50 -16.90
C LEU A 644 3.83 -15.17 -15.53
N ARG A 645 2.57 -14.74 -15.50
CA ARG A 645 1.86 -14.43 -14.24
C ARG A 645 1.68 -15.66 -13.36
N THR A 646 1.40 -16.81 -13.96
CA THR A 646 1.31 -18.07 -13.20
C THR A 646 2.65 -18.43 -12.57
N ALA A 647 3.75 -18.31 -13.32
CA ALA A 647 5.09 -18.55 -12.80
C ALA A 647 5.49 -17.55 -11.68
N GLU A 648 5.16 -16.27 -11.85
CA GLU A 648 5.32 -15.26 -10.78
C GLU A 648 4.58 -15.67 -9.49
N ARG A 649 3.38 -16.25 -9.61
CA ARG A 649 2.62 -16.75 -8.46
C ARG A 649 3.30 -17.93 -7.75
N ILE A 650 3.95 -18.82 -8.51
CA ILE A 650 4.75 -19.90 -7.92
C ILE A 650 5.86 -19.30 -7.03
N GLY A 651 6.57 -18.28 -7.52
CA GLY A 651 7.55 -17.57 -6.70
C GLY A 651 6.95 -16.97 -5.43
N SER A 652 5.76 -16.39 -5.53
CA SER A 652 5.06 -15.83 -4.36
C SER A 652 4.66 -16.87 -3.31
N VAL A 653 4.34 -18.09 -3.73
CA VAL A 653 4.03 -19.23 -2.82
C VAL A 653 5.31 -19.72 -2.14
N LEU A 654 6.38 -19.86 -2.92
CA LEU A 654 7.63 -20.44 -2.44
C LEU A 654 8.41 -19.47 -1.51
N GLY A 655 8.24 -18.16 -1.70
CA GLY A 655 9.01 -17.16 -0.95
C GLY A 655 8.97 -17.35 0.57
N PRO A 656 7.80 -17.25 1.23
CA PRO A 656 7.70 -17.43 2.67
C PRO A 656 8.12 -18.82 3.13
N VAL A 657 7.82 -19.89 2.36
CA VAL A 657 8.18 -21.27 2.70
C VAL A 657 9.70 -21.47 2.71
N ILE A 658 10.39 -20.98 1.67
CA ILE A 658 11.86 -21.07 1.57
C ILE A 658 12.51 -20.32 2.71
N VAL A 659 12.08 -19.06 2.94
CA VAL A 659 12.66 -18.24 3.99
C VAL A 659 12.38 -18.82 5.37
N ALA A 660 11.15 -19.25 5.65
CA ALA A 660 10.78 -19.86 6.92
C ALA A 660 11.57 -21.14 7.20
N SER A 661 11.78 -21.99 6.17
CA SER A 661 12.59 -23.20 6.31
C SER A 661 14.08 -22.89 6.59
N LEU A 662 14.59 -21.78 6.08
CA LEU A 662 15.94 -21.35 6.38
C LEU A 662 16.05 -20.73 7.77
N LEU A 663 15.06 -19.96 8.23
CA LEU A 663 15.02 -19.37 9.56
C LEU A 663 14.90 -20.43 10.67
N ALA A 664 14.31 -21.59 10.36
CA ALA A 664 14.28 -22.72 11.30
C ALA A 664 15.67 -23.30 11.62
N VAL A 665 16.70 -23.00 10.80
CA VAL A 665 18.08 -23.55 10.92
C VAL A 665 19.13 -22.46 11.11
N TYR A 666 18.91 -21.28 10.51
CA TYR A 666 19.86 -20.19 10.45
C TYR A 666 19.26 -18.92 11.06
N ASP A 667 20.10 -17.99 11.52
CA ASP A 667 19.70 -16.64 11.88
C ASP A 667 19.21 -15.81 10.67
N PHE A 668 18.56 -14.68 10.94
CA PHE A 668 18.01 -13.79 9.89
C PHE A 668 19.04 -13.38 8.85
N GLY A 669 20.25 -13.00 9.30
CA GLY A 669 21.31 -12.52 8.41
C GLY A 669 21.79 -13.62 7.46
N ALA A 670 22.06 -14.83 8.00
CA ALA A 670 22.51 -15.96 7.22
C ALA A 670 21.41 -16.47 6.27
N ALA A 671 20.16 -16.56 6.73
CA ALA A 671 19.04 -16.98 5.90
C ALA A 671 18.85 -16.03 4.70
N MET A 672 18.91 -14.71 4.94
CA MET A 672 18.81 -13.71 3.86
C MET A 672 19.99 -13.76 2.92
N ALA A 673 21.20 -13.97 3.43
CA ALA A 673 22.39 -14.11 2.60
C ALA A 673 22.31 -15.34 1.67
N ILE A 674 21.82 -16.49 2.18
CA ILE A 674 21.62 -17.71 1.39
C ILE A 674 20.63 -17.46 0.25
N VAL A 675 19.47 -16.85 0.56
CA VAL A 675 18.48 -16.48 -0.46
C VAL A 675 19.09 -15.51 -1.47
N GLY A 676 19.80 -14.48 -0.98
CA GLY A 676 20.47 -13.49 -1.81
C GLY A 676 21.49 -14.10 -2.78
N CYS A 677 22.34 -15.02 -2.30
CA CYS A 677 23.29 -15.77 -3.14
C CYS A 677 22.56 -16.59 -4.22
N GLY A 678 21.46 -17.26 -3.87
CA GLY A 678 20.61 -17.98 -4.83
C GLY A 678 20.05 -17.07 -5.93
N ILE A 679 19.62 -15.85 -5.56
CA ILE A 679 19.09 -14.87 -6.51
C ILE A 679 20.22 -14.29 -7.40
N ILE A 680 21.39 -14.00 -6.84
CA ILE A 680 22.56 -13.60 -7.62
C ILE A 680 22.92 -14.69 -8.61
N PHE A 681 22.95 -15.96 -8.18
CA PHE A 681 23.20 -17.11 -9.06
C PHE A 681 22.19 -17.15 -10.21
N CYS A 682 20.90 -16.97 -9.96
CA CYS A 682 19.88 -16.86 -11.00
C CYS A 682 20.18 -15.70 -11.98
N GLY A 683 20.58 -14.54 -11.49
CA GLY A 683 20.95 -13.38 -12.31
C GLY A 683 22.17 -13.68 -13.20
N VAL A 684 23.19 -14.34 -12.65
CA VAL A 684 24.39 -14.76 -13.39
C VAL A 684 24.06 -15.83 -14.45
N MET A 685 23.23 -16.81 -14.09
CA MET A 685 22.75 -17.80 -15.06
C MET A 685 21.99 -17.16 -16.21
N MET A 686 21.21 -16.11 -15.96
CA MET A 686 20.53 -15.36 -17.01
C MET A 686 21.51 -14.72 -18.00
N ILE A 687 22.68 -14.23 -17.55
CA ILE A 687 23.71 -13.69 -18.44
C ILE A 687 24.23 -14.79 -19.42
N LEU A 688 24.42 -16.02 -18.95
CA LEU A 688 24.84 -17.14 -19.78
C LEU A 688 23.79 -17.46 -20.85
N PHE A 689 22.50 -17.44 -20.48
CA PHE A 689 21.40 -17.66 -21.43
C PHE A 689 21.22 -16.52 -22.44
N LEU A 690 21.55 -15.27 -22.07
CA LEU A 690 21.52 -14.13 -23.00
C LEU A 690 22.51 -14.26 -24.14
N ASN A 691 23.66 -14.87 -23.88
CA ASN A 691 24.73 -15.06 -24.85
C ASN A 691 24.52 -16.30 -25.75
N MET A 692 23.48 -17.10 -25.54
CA MET A 692 23.13 -18.21 -26.40
C MET A 692 22.64 -17.69 -27.77
N PRO A 693 23.24 -18.13 -28.89
CA PRO A 693 22.82 -17.74 -30.23
C PRO A 693 21.39 -18.17 -30.47
N ALA A 694 20.60 -17.27 -31.07
CA ALA A 694 19.23 -17.60 -31.49
C ALA A 694 19.31 -18.85 -32.39
N ARG A 695 18.65 -19.93 -31.99
CA ARG A 695 18.52 -21.12 -32.81
C ARG A 695 17.62 -20.75 -33.99
N ARG A 696 18.21 -20.18 -35.06
CA ARG A 696 17.58 -20.06 -36.38
C ARG A 696 17.18 -21.48 -36.80
N ARG A 697 15.91 -21.84 -36.61
CA ARG A 697 15.37 -23.03 -37.26
C ARG A 697 15.47 -22.79 -38.76
N GLY A 698 16.15 -23.73 -39.41
CA GLY A 698 16.41 -23.76 -40.83
C GLY A 698 15.17 -23.41 -41.66
N MET A 699 15.33 -22.34 -42.36
CA MET A 699 14.63 -22.01 -43.57
C MET A 699 15.64 -22.21 -44.71
N GLU A 700 16.39 -23.34 -44.64
CA GLU A 700 17.24 -23.85 -45.66
C GLU A 700 17.01 -25.36 -45.79
N ALA A 701 15.82 -25.73 -46.17
CA ALA A 701 15.50 -27.07 -46.64
C ALA A 701 14.26 -27.04 -47.52
N GLU A 702 14.25 -26.12 -48.52
CA GLU A 702 13.39 -26.20 -49.71
C GLU A 702 13.85 -25.08 -50.68
N LEU A 703 15.02 -25.31 -51.31
CA LEU A 703 15.39 -24.82 -52.61
C LEU A 703 15.96 -26.01 -53.39
#